data_6271071f49d1c74815a73cb64c0fe2c4
#
_entry.id   6271071f49d1c74815a73cb64c0fe2c4
#
_cell.length_a   1.000
_cell.length_b   1.000
_cell.length_c   1.000
_cell.angle_alpha   90.00
_cell.angle_beta   90.00
_cell.angle_gamma   90.00
#
_symmetry.space_group_name_H-M   'P 1'
#
loop_
_entity.id
_entity.type
_entity.pdbx_description
1 polymer ?
#
loop_
_entity_poly.entity_id
_entity_poly.type
_entity_poly.pdbx_seq_one_letter_code
_entity_poly.pdbx_strand_id
1 'polypeptide(L)'
;MPLLFRGIRGTLRASVRKRIHMSPAAESTAYPHLFTPLDLGFTQLRNRVLMGSMHTGLEDRARDFPRLAAYFAERAAGGVGLIVTGGFAPNVVGWLKPFGGKLSWPWEVRPHRQVTRAVHDNGSKICLQLLHAGRYAYHPLSVAPSKLKAPINPFTPRALSARGVERHIADYARSARLAREAGYDGVEVMGSEGYLINEFIAPRTNQRTDRWGGDAAQRMQFAVEIVRRIREACGTDFIIIYRLSLVDLVPDGSNWTEIVQQAQAIEAAGATLINAGIGWHEARIPTIATSVPRGAFAAVTAKLKPHVRVPVIATNRINMPDVAERILAAGGADMVSLARPLLADPQWANKSRAGRPEAINTCIACNQACLDHVFENKTASCLVNPRAVHETELVYRPTSAARRIAVVGAGPAGLACATVAAERGHAVTLFDAGSEIGGQFNVAKRITGKEEFHETLRYFRHKLGETGVEVKLDTVADVAALAGFDAVVIATGITPRRVDFPGADHPKVVTYLDVLLGRVQVGEQVAIIGAGGIGFDVGEFLVHEGPSSALDPARWMAEWGVNPTFEGRGALAKPAPEAPARKVWLLQRSPGKPGARLGKTTGWIHRATLKAKGVTMLGGVTYLGVDDAGLRIRVDGQVQLLPVSHVVVCAGQEPRRDLHAALQAAGINAQLIGGADVAAELDAKRAIDQGSRVAAAL
;
A
#
# COMPACT_ATOMS: atom_id res chain seq x y z
N MET A 1 -15.47 52.22 40.06
CA MET A 1 -16.83 52.12 39.54
C MET A 1 -16.90 50.84 38.68
N PRO A 2 -17.55 49.78 39.14
CA PRO A 2 -17.84 48.60 38.36
C PRO A 2 -19.26 48.72 37.82
N LEU A 3 -19.54 48.21 36.60
CA LEU A 3 -20.89 47.74 36.22
C LEU A 3 -20.87 46.99 34.89
N LEU A 4 -21.37 45.77 35.00
CA LEU A 4 -22.21 45.04 34.02
C LEU A 4 -21.57 44.37 32.81
N PHE A 5 -21.25 43.09 32.93
CA PHE A 5 -21.70 42.06 31.98
C PHE A 5 -22.06 40.79 32.77
N ARG A 6 -23.35 40.70 33.12
CA ARG A 6 -24.03 39.47 33.53
C ARG A 6 -24.89 38.99 32.34
N GLY A 7 -24.75 37.70 32.07
CA GLY A 7 -25.86 36.96 31.43
C GLY A 7 -25.62 36.53 30.00
N ILE A 8 -25.07 35.34 29.78
CA ILE A 8 -25.68 34.26 28.98
C ILE A 8 -24.96 32.97 29.37
N ARG A 9 -25.39 32.36 30.46
CA ARG A 9 -25.22 30.93 30.73
C ARG A 9 -26.62 30.32 30.49
N GLY A 10 -26.76 29.63 29.39
CA GLY A 10 -28.01 28.95 29.07
C GLY A 10 -27.83 27.94 27.96
N THR A 11 -27.87 26.65 28.37
CA THR A 11 -28.35 25.54 27.55
C THR A 11 -27.50 25.05 26.35
N LEU A 12 -26.43 24.30 26.69
CA LEU A 12 -25.91 23.25 25.79
C LEU A 12 -25.57 22.02 26.67
N ARG A 13 -26.58 21.46 27.28
CA ARG A 13 -26.54 20.11 27.87
C ARG A 13 -27.78 19.38 27.40
N ALA A 14 -27.55 18.29 26.70
CA ALA A 14 -28.42 17.16 26.40
C ALA A 14 -28.62 16.95 24.89
N SER A 15 -27.66 16.30 24.25
CA SER A 15 -27.97 15.39 23.16
C SER A 15 -27.02 14.22 23.17
N VAL A 16 -27.57 13.10 23.62
CA VAL A 16 -27.30 11.74 23.17
C VAL A 16 -25.92 11.15 23.54
N ARG A 17 -25.70 10.86 24.83
CA ARG A 17 -25.02 9.64 25.22
C ARG A 17 -26.00 8.45 25.08
N LYS A 18 -26.26 7.98 23.87
CA LYS A 18 -26.66 6.58 23.68
C LYS A 18 -25.42 5.74 23.96
N ARG A 19 -25.30 5.22 25.16
CA ARG A 19 -24.52 4.02 25.42
C ARG A 19 -25.10 2.94 24.53
N ILE A 20 -24.39 2.64 23.44
CA ILE A 20 -24.62 1.38 22.73
C ILE A 20 -24.15 0.31 23.72
N HIS A 21 -25.09 -0.28 24.44
CA HIS A 21 -24.86 -1.57 25.07
C HIS A 21 -24.56 -2.53 23.93
N MET A 22 -23.29 -2.82 23.72
CA MET A 22 -22.88 -3.95 22.91
C MET A 22 -23.35 -5.20 23.64
N SER A 23 -24.40 -5.85 23.13
CA SER A 23 -24.68 -7.26 23.41
C SER A 23 -23.38 -8.06 23.19
N PRO A 24 -23.17 -9.18 23.95
CA PRO A 24 -22.04 -10.05 23.70
C PRO A 24 -22.01 -10.35 22.21
N ALA A 25 -20.87 -10.07 21.57
CA ALA A 25 -20.70 -10.16 20.14
C ALA A 25 -21.13 -11.56 19.69
N ALA A 26 -22.15 -11.61 18.83
CA ALA A 26 -22.47 -12.86 18.14
C ALA A 26 -21.17 -13.35 17.47
N GLU A 27 -20.75 -14.58 17.79
CA GLU A 27 -19.59 -15.20 17.19
C GLU A 27 -19.74 -15.13 15.68
N SER A 28 -18.72 -14.62 14.98
CA SER A 28 -18.73 -14.59 13.53
C SER A 28 -18.71 -16.03 13.02
N THR A 29 -19.80 -16.48 12.45
CA THR A 29 -19.89 -17.83 11.86
C THR A 29 -19.04 -17.94 10.59
N ALA A 30 -18.73 -16.83 9.93
CA ALA A 30 -17.99 -16.82 8.66
C ALA A 30 -16.45 -16.90 8.86
N TYR A 31 -15.91 -16.30 9.94
CA TYR A 31 -14.46 -16.22 10.19
C TYR A 31 -14.16 -16.43 11.68
N PRO A 32 -14.41 -17.65 12.23
CA PRO A 32 -14.35 -17.89 13.67
C PRO A 32 -12.96 -17.71 14.26
N HIS A 33 -11.88 -18.15 13.58
CA HIS A 33 -10.52 -18.03 14.10
C HIS A 33 -10.07 -16.57 14.17
N LEU A 34 -10.47 -15.75 13.18
CA LEU A 34 -10.09 -14.34 13.11
C LEU A 34 -10.64 -13.52 14.28
N PHE A 35 -11.83 -13.86 14.79
CA PHE A 35 -12.51 -13.10 15.83
C PHE A 35 -12.45 -13.76 17.23
N THR A 36 -11.78 -14.90 17.37
CA THR A 36 -11.46 -15.47 18.68
C THR A 36 -10.50 -14.55 19.43
N PRO A 37 -10.77 -14.20 20.70
CA PRO A 37 -9.83 -13.43 21.51
C PRO A 37 -8.48 -14.13 21.66
N LEU A 38 -7.42 -13.35 21.89
CA LEU A 38 -6.08 -13.85 22.20
C LEU A 38 -5.67 -13.38 23.59
N ASP A 39 -5.44 -14.36 24.48
CA ASP A 39 -4.92 -14.12 25.82
C ASP A 39 -3.39 -14.01 25.80
N LEU A 40 -2.84 -12.93 26.34
CA LEU A 40 -1.41 -12.71 26.51
C LEU A 40 -0.96 -12.90 27.97
N GLY A 41 -1.81 -13.50 28.83
CA GLY A 41 -1.57 -13.77 30.23
C GLY A 41 -1.90 -12.60 31.16
N PHE A 42 -1.44 -11.41 30.86
CA PHE A 42 -1.70 -10.19 31.63
C PHE A 42 -2.75 -9.27 30.97
N THR A 43 -3.10 -9.53 29.74
CA THR A 43 -4.11 -8.78 28.98
C THR A 43 -4.66 -9.63 27.84
N GLN A 44 -5.91 -9.33 27.42
CA GLN A 44 -6.56 -10.01 26.32
C GLN A 44 -6.75 -9.07 25.13
N LEU A 45 -6.48 -9.55 23.91
CA LEU A 45 -6.83 -8.90 22.66
C LEU A 45 -8.22 -9.40 22.23
N ARG A 46 -9.09 -8.48 21.79
CA ARG A 46 -10.51 -8.81 21.43
C ARG A 46 -10.66 -9.65 20.16
N ASN A 47 -9.62 -9.75 19.33
CA ASN A 47 -9.55 -10.58 18.14
C ASN A 47 -8.10 -10.72 17.67
N ARG A 48 -7.86 -11.46 16.57
CA ARG A 48 -6.54 -11.77 16.02
C ARG A 48 -6.10 -10.85 14.88
N VAL A 49 -6.72 -9.66 14.78
CA VAL A 49 -6.36 -8.63 13.78
C VAL A 49 -5.44 -7.61 14.40
N LEU A 50 -4.21 -7.53 13.88
CA LEU A 50 -3.26 -6.47 14.17
C LEU A 50 -3.23 -5.48 13.02
N MET A 51 -3.39 -4.18 13.29
CA MET A 51 -3.03 -3.12 12.35
C MET A 51 -1.53 -2.92 12.35
N GLY A 52 -0.85 -3.43 11.32
CA GLY A 52 0.60 -3.32 11.17
C GLY A 52 1.06 -1.88 10.97
N SER A 53 2.28 -1.60 11.41
CA SER A 53 2.91 -0.30 11.30
C SER A 53 2.94 0.23 9.88
N MET A 54 2.62 1.52 9.74
CA MET A 54 2.77 2.26 8.50
C MET A 54 3.05 3.74 8.80
N HIS A 55 4.09 4.27 8.19
CA HIS A 55 4.40 5.69 8.30
C HIS A 55 3.40 6.51 7.47
N THR A 56 2.71 7.45 8.12
CA THR A 56 1.67 8.28 7.49
C THR A 56 2.16 9.68 7.12
N GLY A 57 3.28 10.11 7.74
CA GLY A 57 3.78 11.47 7.66
C GLY A 57 3.15 12.41 8.70
N LEU A 58 2.20 11.93 9.51
CA LEU A 58 1.64 12.69 10.65
C LEU A 58 2.46 12.52 11.93
N GLU A 59 3.35 11.57 11.98
CA GLU A 59 4.24 11.26 13.10
C GLU A 59 5.31 12.33 13.33
N ASP A 60 5.63 13.12 12.29
CA ASP A 60 6.80 13.99 12.27
C ASP A 60 6.61 15.30 13.03
N ARG A 61 5.37 15.74 13.27
CA ARG A 61 5.10 17.05 13.89
C ARG A 61 4.01 16.96 14.95
N ALA A 62 4.26 17.52 16.12
CA ALA A 62 3.31 17.52 17.24
C ALA A 62 1.92 18.10 16.89
N ARG A 63 1.85 19.07 15.98
CA ARG A 63 0.58 19.66 15.52
C ARG A 63 -0.31 18.71 14.73
N ASP A 64 0.25 17.65 14.15
CA ASP A 64 -0.48 16.67 13.33
C ASP A 64 -1.01 15.50 14.17
N PHE A 65 -0.68 15.41 15.46
CA PHE A 65 -1.15 14.35 16.36
C PHE A 65 -2.68 14.30 16.54
N PRO A 66 -3.45 15.40 16.51
CA PRO A 66 -4.92 15.29 16.46
C PRO A 66 -5.43 14.56 15.22
N ARG A 67 -4.80 14.74 14.06
CA ARG A 67 -5.12 14.01 12.83
C ARG A 67 -4.70 12.54 12.95
N LEU A 68 -3.53 12.28 13.52
CA LEU A 68 -3.04 10.93 13.79
C LEU A 68 -3.96 10.19 14.78
N ALA A 69 -4.46 10.88 15.79
CA ALA A 69 -5.45 10.34 16.73
C ALA A 69 -6.77 9.96 16.03
N ALA A 70 -7.28 10.84 15.16
CA ALA A 70 -8.49 10.56 14.36
C ALA A 70 -8.28 9.36 13.42
N TYR A 71 -7.13 9.28 12.77
CA TYR A 71 -6.75 8.15 11.91
C TYR A 71 -6.80 6.82 12.65
N PHE A 72 -6.19 6.70 13.81
CA PHE A 72 -6.21 5.45 14.59
C PHE A 72 -7.56 5.18 15.25
N ALA A 73 -8.27 6.23 15.70
CA ALA A 73 -9.61 6.09 16.30
C ALA A 73 -10.60 5.46 15.32
N GLU A 74 -10.58 5.86 14.05
CA GLU A 74 -11.49 5.29 13.04
C GLU A 74 -11.23 3.79 12.82
N ARG A 75 -9.97 3.32 12.84
CA ARG A 75 -9.61 1.90 12.74
C ARG A 75 -9.93 1.11 14.01
N ALA A 76 -9.75 1.74 15.17
CA ALA A 76 -10.17 1.16 16.44
C ALA A 76 -11.69 0.98 16.48
N ALA A 77 -12.47 1.99 16.12
CA ALA A 77 -13.92 1.90 15.95
C ALA A 77 -14.31 0.86 14.88
N GLY A 78 -13.47 0.67 13.88
CA GLY A 78 -13.57 -0.34 12.83
C GLY A 78 -13.35 -1.78 13.30
N GLY A 79 -13.05 -2.00 14.58
CA GLY A 79 -13.03 -3.33 15.18
C GLY A 79 -11.66 -4.00 15.29
N VAL A 80 -10.56 -3.33 14.97
CA VAL A 80 -9.19 -3.88 15.09
C VAL A 80 -8.85 -4.22 16.55
N GLY A 81 -8.20 -5.36 16.80
CA GLY A 81 -7.81 -5.80 18.15
C GLY A 81 -6.60 -5.07 18.71
N LEU A 82 -5.56 -4.95 17.92
CA LEU A 82 -4.30 -4.32 18.27
C LEU A 82 -3.81 -3.42 17.14
N ILE A 83 -3.28 -2.25 17.48
CA ILE A 83 -2.74 -1.28 16.53
C ILE A 83 -1.25 -1.07 16.81
N VAL A 84 -0.43 -0.99 15.76
CA VAL A 84 0.97 -0.55 15.84
C VAL A 84 1.11 0.76 15.07
N THR A 85 1.70 1.78 15.71
CA THR A 85 1.92 3.09 15.07
C THR A 85 2.92 3.03 13.93
N GLY A 86 3.06 4.09 13.14
CA GLY A 86 4.25 4.35 12.34
C GLY A 86 5.51 4.39 13.23
N GLY A 87 6.69 4.22 12.62
CA GLY A 87 7.94 4.12 13.36
C GLY A 87 8.36 5.44 14.02
N PHE A 88 8.66 5.39 15.31
CA PHE A 88 9.28 6.49 16.08
C PHE A 88 10.70 6.13 16.46
N ALA A 89 11.64 7.05 16.20
CA ALA A 89 13.03 6.83 16.53
C ALA A 89 13.29 6.93 18.06
N PRO A 90 14.15 6.06 18.64
CA PRO A 90 14.51 6.14 20.05
C PRO A 90 15.47 7.30 20.35
N ASN A 91 16.11 7.87 19.31
CA ASN A 91 17.01 9.01 19.39
C ASN A 91 17.12 9.76 18.06
N VAL A 92 17.83 10.89 18.04
CA VAL A 92 17.99 11.77 16.87
C VAL A 92 18.69 11.09 15.69
N VAL A 93 19.72 10.28 15.95
CA VAL A 93 20.47 9.61 14.86
C VAL A 93 19.69 8.43 14.26
N GLY A 94 18.62 8.01 14.92
CA GLY A 94 17.70 6.99 14.43
C GLY A 94 16.59 7.49 13.51
N TRP A 95 16.46 8.77 13.29
CA TRP A 95 15.47 9.34 12.39
C TRP A 95 15.52 8.72 11.00
N LEU A 96 14.35 8.49 10.42
CA LEU A 96 14.25 8.06 9.02
C LEU A 96 14.68 9.20 8.07
N LYS A 97 14.28 10.43 8.39
CA LYS A 97 14.63 11.68 7.70
C LYS A 97 14.80 12.79 8.74
N PRO A 98 15.46 13.91 8.40
CA PRO A 98 15.61 15.03 9.33
C PRO A 98 14.27 15.45 9.95
N PHE A 99 14.26 15.60 11.27
CA PHE A 99 13.07 15.96 12.06
C PHE A 99 11.92 14.94 11.96
N GLY A 100 12.19 13.69 11.64
CA GLY A 100 11.22 12.60 11.68
C GLY A 100 10.73 12.32 13.10
N GLY A 101 9.61 11.57 13.20
CA GLY A 101 9.01 11.20 14.48
C GLY A 101 9.98 10.48 15.41
N LYS A 102 10.02 10.86 16.66
CA LYS A 102 10.79 10.20 17.73
C LYS A 102 10.09 10.31 19.08
N LEU A 103 10.45 9.42 20.00
CA LEU A 103 10.04 9.51 21.40
C LEU A 103 11.28 9.28 22.29
N SER A 104 11.97 10.36 22.62
CA SER A 104 13.27 10.35 23.32
C SER A 104 13.27 11.13 24.60
N TRP A 105 12.32 12.08 24.77
CA TRP A 105 12.28 13.03 25.86
C TRP A 105 10.91 13.11 26.52
N PRO A 106 10.82 13.40 27.85
CA PRO A 106 9.55 13.45 28.58
C PRO A 106 8.50 14.41 28.02
N TRP A 107 8.91 15.54 27.45
CA TRP A 107 7.97 16.52 26.87
C TRP A 107 7.29 16.03 25.59
N GLU A 108 7.82 15.01 24.93
CA GLU A 108 7.22 14.39 23.74
C GLU A 108 6.04 13.47 24.09
N VAL A 109 5.89 13.09 25.36
CA VAL A 109 4.79 12.20 25.83
C VAL A 109 3.40 12.82 25.65
N ARG A 110 3.26 14.12 25.86
CA ARG A 110 1.95 14.81 25.84
C ARG A 110 1.17 14.65 24.53
N PRO A 111 1.74 14.86 23.34
CA PRO A 111 1.04 14.62 22.08
C PRO A 111 0.58 13.16 21.92
N HIS A 112 1.39 12.18 22.31
CA HIS A 112 1.08 10.75 22.19
C HIS A 112 -0.15 10.36 23.01
N ARG A 113 -0.40 10.97 24.18
CA ARG A 113 -1.58 10.69 25.01
C ARG A 113 -2.92 10.93 24.30
N GLN A 114 -2.96 11.82 23.31
CA GLN A 114 -4.16 12.03 22.48
C GLN A 114 -4.45 10.80 21.62
N VAL A 115 -3.41 10.20 21.07
CA VAL A 115 -3.50 9.02 20.21
C VAL A 115 -3.95 7.80 21.03
N THR A 116 -3.28 7.53 22.15
CA THR A 116 -3.62 6.36 22.99
C THR A 116 -5.04 6.42 23.53
N ARG A 117 -5.48 7.59 24.04
CA ARG A 117 -6.85 7.81 24.49
C ARG A 117 -7.87 7.57 23.38
N ALA A 118 -7.63 8.15 22.19
CA ALA A 118 -8.56 8.01 21.07
C ALA A 118 -8.72 6.55 20.61
N VAL A 119 -7.69 5.72 20.73
CA VAL A 119 -7.76 4.29 20.44
C VAL A 119 -8.48 3.53 21.55
N HIS A 120 -8.14 3.79 22.83
CA HIS A 120 -8.76 3.14 23.98
C HIS A 120 -10.24 3.46 24.11
N ASP A 121 -10.66 4.71 23.83
CA ASP A 121 -12.07 5.12 23.82
C ASP A 121 -12.90 4.32 22.80
N ASN A 122 -12.26 3.69 21.81
CA ASN A 122 -12.85 2.82 20.81
C ASN A 122 -12.56 1.32 21.05
N GLY A 123 -12.05 0.96 22.24
CA GLY A 123 -11.91 -0.43 22.69
C GLY A 123 -10.80 -1.25 22.02
N SER A 124 -9.81 -0.62 21.39
CA SER A 124 -8.61 -1.28 20.84
C SER A 124 -7.42 -1.04 21.76
N LYS A 125 -6.38 -1.88 21.61
CA LYS A 125 -5.05 -1.66 22.18
C LYS A 125 -4.11 -1.06 21.16
N ILE A 126 -3.05 -0.36 21.64
CA ILE A 126 -2.08 0.28 20.76
C ILE A 126 -0.65 0.15 21.28
N CYS A 127 0.28 -0.22 20.39
CA CYS A 127 1.72 -0.27 20.62
C CYS A 127 2.45 0.78 19.80
N LEU A 128 3.49 1.40 20.36
CA LEU A 128 4.38 2.30 19.65
C LEU A 128 5.46 1.50 18.91
N GLN A 129 5.66 1.69 17.61
CA GLN A 129 6.81 1.08 16.94
C GLN A 129 8.09 1.89 17.23
N LEU A 130 9.10 1.21 17.80
CA LEU A 130 10.45 1.74 17.99
C LEU A 130 11.32 1.37 16.79
N LEU A 131 11.58 2.36 15.93
CA LEU A 131 12.32 2.19 14.69
C LEU A 131 13.56 3.09 14.67
N HIS A 132 14.73 2.50 14.52
CA HIS A 132 15.98 3.22 14.25
C HIS A 132 16.42 2.93 12.81
N ALA A 133 16.47 3.96 11.97
CA ALA A 133 16.66 3.80 10.53
C ALA A 133 18.02 3.20 10.13
N GLY A 134 19.03 3.25 10.99
CA GLY A 134 20.35 2.69 10.68
C GLY A 134 20.97 3.36 9.44
N ARG A 135 21.54 2.58 8.55
CA ARG A 135 22.12 3.03 7.26
C ARG A 135 21.06 3.46 6.23
N TYR A 136 19.78 3.24 6.52
CA TYR A 136 18.67 3.73 5.69
C TYR A 136 18.22 5.14 6.05
N ALA A 137 18.81 5.77 7.06
CA ALA A 137 18.50 7.15 7.44
C ALA A 137 18.88 8.14 6.34
N TYR A 138 17.93 8.97 5.92
CA TYR A 138 18.12 10.01 4.90
C TYR A 138 18.72 11.29 5.48
N HIS A 139 19.80 11.16 6.26
CA HIS A 139 20.56 12.29 6.83
C HIS A 139 22.01 11.89 7.13
N PRO A 140 22.95 12.86 7.21
CA PRO A 140 24.38 12.59 7.36
C PRO A 140 24.78 12.08 8.75
N LEU A 141 23.90 12.12 9.75
CA LEU A 141 24.16 11.64 11.12
C LEU A 141 23.93 10.12 11.26
N SER A 142 23.60 9.42 10.18
CA SER A 142 23.30 7.99 10.18
C SER A 142 24.41 7.15 10.81
N VAL A 143 24.02 6.10 11.53
CA VAL A 143 24.91 5.15 12.19
C VAL A 143 24.53 3.72 11.84
N ALA A 144 25.49 2.79 11.93
CA ALA A 144 25.31 1.38 11.60
C ALA A 144 26.30 0.52 12.42
N PRO A 145 26.18 -0.81 12.44
CA PRO A 145 27.20 -1.67 13.04
C PRO A 145 28.58 -1.49 12.37
N SER A 146 28.61 -1.30 11.06
CA SER A 146 29.81 -1.10 10.25
C SER A 146 29.63 0.04 9.24
N LYS A 147 30.74 0.65 8.77
CA LYS A 147 30.72 1.77 7.81
C LYS A 147 30.42 1.29 6.39
N LEU A 148 29.20 0.77 6.16
CA LEU A 148 28.77 0.22 4.88
C LEU A 148 27.55 0.99 4.35
N LYS A 149 27.73 1.64 3.19
CA LYS A 149 26.65 2.39 2.53
C LYS A 149 25.57 1.46 2.00
N ALA A 150 24.30 1.83 2.21
CA ALA A 150 23.18 1.15 1.57
C ALA A 150 23.06 1.55 0.09
N PRO A 151 22.71 0.64 -0.84
CA PRO A 151 22.59 0.96 -2.26
C PRO A 151 21.42 1.91 -2.58
N ILE A 152 20.47 2.04 -1.66
CA ILE A 152 19.27 2.87 -1.81
C ILE A 152 19.36 4.23 -1.10
N ASN A 153 20.52 4.55 -0.47
CA ASN A 153 20.68 5.76 0.34
C ASN A 153 21.93 6.54 -0.10
N PRO A 154 21.88 7.88 -0.19
CA PRO A 154 23.04 8.69 -0.56
C PRO A 154 24.13 8.77 0.52
N PHE A 155 23.79 8.58 1.80
CA PHE A 155 24.69 8.76 2.93
C PHE A 155 25.44 7.48 3.31
N THR A 156 26.70 7.60 3.71
CA THR A 156 27.46 6.51 4.31
C THR A 156 27.40 6.64 5.85
N PRO A 157 26.91 5.63 6.57
CA PRO A 157 26.76 5.69 7.99
C PRO A 157 28.11 5.67 8.72
N ARG A 158 28.16 6.18 9.95
CA ARG A 158 29.29 5.99 10.86
C ARG A 158 29.13 4.65 11.61
N ALA A 159 30.21 3.92 11.75
CA ALA A 159 30.22 2.73 12.60
C ALA A 159 30.06 3.11 14.08
N LEU A 160 29.17 2.41 14.80
CA LEU A 160 28.99 2.60 16.23
C LEU A 160 30.19 2.02 17.01
N SER A 161 30.73 2.76 17.99
CA SER A 161 31.64 2.20 18.99
C SER A 161 30.88 1.28 19.95
N ALA A 162 31.56 0.42 20.70
CA ALA A 162 30.94 -0.44 21.72
C ALA A 162 30.14 0.38 22.76
N ARG A 163 30.67 1.53 23.20
CA ARG A 163 29.94 2.46 24.08
C ARG A 163 28.73 3.09 23.37
N GLY A 164 28.83 3.33 22.06
CA GLY A 164 27.72 3.80 21.24
C GLY A 164 26.58 2.78 21.18
N VAL A 165 26.91 1.49 21.04
CA VAL A 165 25.90 0.39 21.06
C VAL A 165 25.17 0.37 22.40
N GLU A 166 25.87 0.39 23.53
CA GLU A 166 25.26 0.43 24.88
C GLU A 166 24.32 1.64 25.07
N ARG A 167 24.72 2.80 24.56
CA ARG A 167 23.86 4.00 24.60
C ARG A 167 22.57 3.82 23.81
N HIS A 168 22.65 3.20 22.64
CA HIS A 168 21.46 2.94 21.83
C HIS A 168 20.52 1.94 22.51
N ILE A 169 21.02 0.91 23.17
CA ILE A 169 20.22 -0.01 24.00
C ILE A 169 19.47 0.77 25.08
N ALA A 170 20.17 1.66 25.80
CA ALA A 170 19.55 2.49 26.82
C ALA A 170 18.51 3.47 26.24
N ASP A 171 18.73 3.99 25.01
CA ASP A 171 17.78 4.86 24.32
C ASP A 171 16.48 4.13 23.98
N TYR A 172 16.55 2.85 23.52
CA TYR A 172 15.37 2.03 23.28
C TYR A 172 14.56 1.79 24.58
N ALA A 173 15.24 1.42 25.67
CA ALA A 173 14.57 1.20 26.95
C ALA A 173 13.92 2.49 27.49
N ARG A 174 14.59 3.64 27.36
CA ARG A 174 14.04 4.95 27.71
C ARG A 174 12.80 5.27 26.88
N SER A 175 12.86 5.07 25.57
CA SER A 175 11.76 5.33 24.65
C SER A 175 10.54 4.45 24.98
N ALA A 176 10.75 3.16 25.28
CA ALA A 176 9.68 2.25 25.71
C ALA A 176 9.02 2.70 27.03
N ARG A 177 9.80 3.18 28.02
CA ARG A 177 9.25 3.75 29.27
C ARG A 177 8.40 5.00 28.98
N LEU A 178 8.86 5.90 28.12
CA LEU A 178 8.08 7.08 27.71
C LEU A 178 6.80 6.69 26.97
N ALA A 179 6.84 5.62 26.16
CA ALA A 179 5.64 5.06 25.51
C ALA A 179 4.64 4.57 26.57
N ARG A 180 5.09 3.84 27.60
CA ARG A 180 4.22 3.43 28.72
C ARG A 180 3.63 4.65 29.45
N GLU A 181 4.42 5.70 29.72
CA GLU A 181 3.94 6.94 30.31
C GLU A 181 2.91 7.68 29.42
N ALA A 182 3.02 7.53 28.11
CA ALA A 182 2.06 8.06 27.14
C ALA A 182 0.75 7.26 27.04
N GLY A 183 0.67 6.09 27.70
CA GLY A 183 -0.51 5.25 27.74
C GLY A 183 -0.54 4.19 26.64
N TYR A 184 0.57 3.90 25.98
CA TYR A 184 0.65 2.75 25.07
C TYR A 184 0.58 1.44 25.87
N ASP A 185 -0.14 0.44 25.33
CA ASP A 185 -0.23 -0.92 25.90
C ASP A 185 1.07 -1.71 25.70
N GLY A 186 1.94 -1.25 24.81
CA GLY A 186 3.21 -1.88 24.50
C GLY A 186 4.05 -1.13 23.48
N VAL A 187 5.12 -1.80 23.05
CA VAL A 187 5.97 -1.37 21.94
C VAL A 187 6.18 -2.48 20.94
N GLU A 188 6.41 -2.11 19.67
CA GLU A 188 6.98 -3.02 18.67
C GLU A 188 8.43 -2.62 18.40
N VAL A 189 9.36 -3.53 18.66
CA VAL A 189 10.79 -3.37 18.39
C VAL A 189 11.07 -3.77 16.94
N MET A 190 11.48 -2.82 16.11
CA MET A 190 11.71 -3.03 14.68
C MET A 190 13.05 -3.72 14.40
N GLY A 191 13.04 -5.05 14.38
CA GLY A 191 14.21 -5.91 14.18
C GLY A 191 14.33 -6.52 12.78
N SER A 192 13.69 -5.93 11.74
CA SER A 192 13.64 -6.50 10.40
C SER A 192 13.83 -5.44 9.32
N GLU A 193 13.70 -5.84 8.04
CA GLU A 193 13.62 -5.01 6.82
C GLU A 193 14.90 -4.19 6.54
N GLY A 194 16.04 -4.54 7.18
CA GLY A 194 17.34 -3.89 6.97
C GLY A 194 17.56 -2.63 7.80
N TYR A 195 16.73 -2.37 8.81
CA TYR A 195 16.96 -1.30 9.80
C TYR A 195 18.03 -1.68 10.83
N LEU A 196 18.42 -0.74 11.70
CA LEU A 196 19.60 -0.88 12.57
C LEU A 196 19.74 -2.22 13.28
N ILE A 197 18.68 -2.74 13.89
CA ILE A 197 18.74 -4.03 14.61
C ILE A 197 19.02 -5.16 13.64
N ASN A 198 18.33 -5.19 12.49
CA ASN A 198 18.57 -6.22 11.47
C ASN A 198 19.97 -6.09 10.83
N GLU A 199 20.52 -4.87 10.76
CA GLU A 199 21.91 -4.65 10.32
C GLU A 199 22.95 -5.30 11.27
N PHE A 200 22.66 -5.35 12.58
CA PHE A 200 23.50 -6.06 13.54
C PHE A 200 23.42 -7.57 13.39
N ILE A 201 22.24 -8.11 13.03
CA ILE A 201 21.98 -9.55 12.88
C ILE A 201 22.67 -10.12 11.65
N ALA A 202 22.52 -9.47 10.49
CA ALA A 202 22.96 -10.01 9.21
C ALA A 202 24.48 -9.88 8.99
N PRO A 203 25.16 -10.96 8.59
CA PRO A 203 26.60 -10.90 8.25
C PRO A 203 26.90 -9.90 7.14
N ARG A 204 25.95 -9.68 6.21
CA ARG A 204 26.02 -8.67 5.14
C ARG A 204 26.44 -7.30 5.62
N THR A 205 26.01 -6.89 6.82
CA THR A 205 26.14 -5.52 7.32
C THR A 205 26.93 -5.41 8.61
N ASN A 206 27.10 -6.50 9.35
CA ASN A 206 27.85 -6.52 10.59
C ASN A 206 29.23 -7.17 10.39
N GLN A 207 30.24 -6.33 10.19
CA GLN A 207 31.65 -6.72 10.06
C GLN A 207 32.46 -6.41 11.33
N ARG A 208 31.79 -6.35 12.49
CA ARG A 208 32.43 -6.08 13.77
C ARG A 208 33.18 -7.31 14.28
N THR A 209 34.23 -7.06 15.08
CA THR A 209 35.06 -8.09 15.71
C THR A 209 34.99 -8.03 17.24
N ASP A 210 34.15 -7.13 17.80
CA ASP A 210 33.87 -7.07 19.23
C ASP A 210 32.65 -7.94 19.59
N ARG A 211 32.22 -7.92 20.87
CA ARG A 211 31.09 -8.72 21.36
C ARG A 211 29.75 -8.50 20.63
N TRP A 212 29.64 -7.50 19.77
CA TRP A 212 28.46 -7.15 19.00
C TRP A 212 28.52 -7.65 17.55
N GLY A 213 29.57 -8.40 17.17
CA GLY A 213 29.79 -8.97 15.86
C GLY A 213 30.51 -10.31 15.92
N GLY A 214 30.83 -10.88 14.76
CA GLY A 214 31.42 -12.20 14.68
C GLY A 214 30.39 -13.31 14.39
N ASP A 215 30.24 -14.29 15.29
CA ASP A 215 29.28 -15.39 15.11
C ASP A 215 27.80 -14.94 15.27
N ALA A 216 26.87 -15.84 15.00
CA ALA A 216 25.44 -15.53 15.06
C ALA A 216 24.99 -15.13 16.48
N ALA A 217 25.52 -15.80 17.52
CA ALA A 217 25.17 -15.52 18.91
C ALA A 217 25.60 -14.09 19.31
N GLN A 218 26.80 -13.69 18.90
CA GLN A 218 27.32 -12.33 19.15
C GLN A 218 26.53 -11.26 18.36
N ARG A 219 26.21 -11.53 17.09
CA ARG A 219 25.45 -10.57 16.27
C ARG A 219 24.04 -10.31 16.79
N MET A 220 23.37 -11.29 17.41
CA MET A 220 22.02 -11.10 17.96
C MET A 220 22.00 -10.41 19.34
N GLN A 221 23.14 -10.25 20.02
CA GLN A 221 23.21 -9.65 21.37
C GLN A 221 22.58 -8.24 21.43
N PHE A 222 22.76 -7.42 20.41
CA PHE A 222 22.15 -6.09 20.37
C PHE A 222 20.61 -6.14 20.45
N ALA A 223 19.99 -7.02 19.69
CA ALA A 223 18.54 -7.22 19.70
C ALA A 223 18.04 -7.79 21.04
N VAL A 224 18.71 -8.81 21.55
CA VAL A 224 18.39 -9.47 22.83
C VAL A 224 18.47 -8.49 24.00
N GLU A 225 19.55 -7.70 24.08
CA GLU A 225 19.73 -6.70 25.12
C GLU A 225 18.69 -5.58 25.08
N ILE A 226 18.26 -5.15 23.87
CA ILE A 226 17.17 -4.17 23.72
C ILE A 226 15.89 -4.72 24.35
N VAL A 227 15.47 -5.94 23.97
CA VAL A 227 14.23 -6.54 24.48
C VAL A 227 14.31 -6.75 26.00
N ARG A 228 15.42 -7.28 26.51
CA ARG A 228 15.66 -7.49 27.93
C ARG A 228 15.55 -6.18 28.71
N ARG A 229 16.26 -5.12 28.28
CA ARG A 229 16.23 -3.80 28.94
C ARG A 229 14.86 -3.12 28.86
N ILE A 230 14.11 -3.31 27.79
CA ILE A 230 12.72 -2.84 27.70
C ILE A 230 11.84 -3.58 28.72
N ARG A 231 11.98 -4.92 28.83
CA ARG A 231 11.24 -5.73 29.80
C ARG A 231 11.55 -5.30 31.26
N GLU A 232 12.80 -5.09 31.57
CA GLU A 232 13.23 -4.58 32.88
C GLU A 232 12.67 -3.17 33.19
N ALA A 233 12.68 -2.28 32.19
CA ALA A 233 12.23 -0.90 32.35
C ALA A 233 10.69 -0.74 32.42
N CYS A 234 9.95 -1.66 31.75
CA CYS A 234 8.51 -1.56 31.58
C CYS A 234 7.71 -2.61 32.37
N GLY A 235 8.35 -3.57 33.08
CA GLY A 235 7.66 -4.60 33.84
C GLY A 235 7.04 -5.69 32.99
N THR A 236 6.30 -6.64 33.63
CA THR A 236 5.76 -7.86 32.99
C THR A 236 4.40 -7.66 32.33
N ASP A 237 3.68 -6.58 32.63
CA ASP A 237 2.36 -6.21 32.17
C ASP A 237 2.38 -5.23 30.96
N PHE A 238 3.40 -5.32 30.14
CA PHE A 238 3.60 -4.47 28.96
C PHE A 238 3.87 -5.31 27.72
N ILE A 239 3.14 -5.09 26.64
CA ILE A 239 3.31 -5.84 25.39
C ILE A 239 4.65 -5.48 24.75
N ILE A 240 5.49 -6.46 24.45
CA ILE A 240 6.70 -6.30 23.64
C ILE A 240 6.54 -7.18 22.40
N ILE A 241 6.25 -6.54 21.28
CA ILE A 241 6.27 -7.18 19.97
C ILE A 241 7.68 -7.06 19.43
N TYR A 242 8.26 -8.15 18.96
CA TYR A 242 9.50 -8.10 18.20
C TYR A 242 9.22 -8.40 16.74
N ARG A 243 9.53 -7.45 15.83
CA ARG A 243 9.39 -7.67 14.40
C ARG A 243 10.64 -8.34 13.88
N LEU A 244 10.54 -9.66 13.67
CA LEU A 244 11.64 -10.55 13.31
C LEU A 244 11.72 -10.69 11.78
N SER A 245 12.90 -10.50 11.19
CA SER A 245 13.11 -10.80 9.78
C SER A 245 13.14 -12.31 9.57
N LEU A 246 12.06 -12.86 8.98
CA LEU A 246 11.98 -14.30 8.68
C LEU A 246 12.65 -14.65 7.35
N VAL A 247 12.74 -13.70 6.44
CA VAL A 247 13.49 -13.79 5.19
C VAL A 247 14.06 -12.43 4.84
N ASP A 248 15.36 -12.32 4.67
CA ASP A 248 16.00 -11.03 4.34
C ASP A 248 15.92 -10.70 2.84
N LEU A 249 15.90 -11.70 1.96
CA LEU A 249 15.87 -11.61 0.50
C LEU A 249 17.03 -10.78 -0.09
N VAL A 250 18.16 -10.80 0.59
CA VAL A 250 19.42 -10.18 0.16
C VAL A 250 20.58 -11.16 0.29
N PRO A 251 21.63 -11.03 -0.54
CA PRO A 251 22.86 -11.84 -0.37
C PRO A 251 23.45 -11.64 1.03
N ASP A 252 24.01 -12.70 1.59
CA ASP A 252 24.59 -12.72 2.94
C ASP A 252 23.63 -12.24 4.05
N GLY A 253 22.34 -12.46 3.85
CA GLY A 253 21.32 -12.35 4.90
C GLY A 253 21.41 -13.49 5.92
N SER A 254 20.50 -13.51 6.88
CA SER A 254 20.38 -14.58 7.87
C SER A 254 19.95 -15.90 7.21
N ASN A 255 20.38 -17.03 7.74
CA ASN A 255 19.88 -18.35 7.38
C ASN A 255 18.81 -18.80 8.39
N TRP A 256 18.09 -19.89 8.08
CA TRP A 256 16.99 -20.37 8.91
C TRP A 256 17.42 -20.71 10.35
N THR A 257 18.56 -21.35 10.54
CA THR A 257 19.08 -21.72 11.88
C THR A 257 19.33 -20.47 12.73
N GLU A 258 19.97 -19.44 12.16
CA GLU A 258 20.20 -18.15 12.83
C GLU A 258 18.88 -17.46 13.20
N ILE A 259 17.85 -17.53 12.32
CA ILE A 259 16.52 -16.95 12.56
C ILE A 259 15.83 -17.64 13.74
N VAL A 260 15.84 -18.96 13.79
CA VAL A 260 15.26 -19.73 14.90
C VAL A 260 15.97 -19.43 16.23
N GLN A 261 17.31 -19.42 16.23
CA GLN A 261 18.10 -19.06 17.40
C GLN A 261 17.77 -17.65 17.90
N GLN A 262 17.63 -16.68 17.00
CA GLN A 262 17.24 -15.34 17.34
C GLN A 262 15.83 -15.28 17.92
N ALA A 263 14.86 -15.97 17.32
CA ALA A 263 13.49 -16.01 17.81
C ALA A 263 13.41 -16.52 19.25
N GLN A 264 14.11 -17.62 19.55
CA GLN A 264 14.19 -18.20 20.89
C GLN A 264 14.90 -17.30 21.90
N ALA A 265 15.99 -16.63 21.50
CA ALA A 265 16.70 -15.68 22.36
C ALA A 265 15.85 -14.44 22.66
N ILE A 266 15.09 -13.95 21.70
CA ILE A 266 14.14 -12.81 21.85
C ILE A 266 12.96 -13.20 22.75
N GLU A 267 12.40 -14.41 22.60
CA GLU A 267 11.40 -14.95 23.52
C GLU A 267 11.94 -15.00 24.96
N ALA A 268 13.11 -15.58 25.16
CA ALA A 268 13.77 -15.68 26.45
C ALA A 268 14.09 -14.31 27.07
N ALA A 269 14.36 -13.29 26.25
CA ALA A 269 14.58 -11.90 26.69
C ALA A 269 13.27 -11.21 27.13
N GLY A 270 12.11 -11.82 26.91
CA GLY A 270 10.82 -11.33 27.39
C GLY A 270 9.92 -10.70 26.35
N ALA A 271 10.08 -10.98 25.05
CA ALA A 271 9.09 -10.63 24.04
C ALA A 271 7.75 -11.33 24.33
N THR A 272 6.66 -10.63 24.04
CA THR A 272 5.28 -11.13 24.21
C THR A 272 4.74 -11.73 22.93
N LEU A 273 5.13 -11.17 21.78
CA LEU A 273 4.67 -11.53 20.44
C LEU A 273 5.82 -11.42 19.46
N ILE A 274 5.84 -12.27 18.43
CA ILE A 274 6.75 -12.15 17.29
C ILE A 274 5.93 -11.81 16.04
N ASN A 275 6.25 -10.68 15.41
CA ASN A 275 5.63 -10.24 14.15
C ASN A 275 6.61 -10.51 12.99
N ALA A 276 6.15 -11.20 11.96
CA ALA A 276 6.97 -11.53 10.80
C ALA A 276 7.39 -10.27 10.02
N GLY A 277 8.68 -10.16 9.71
CA GLY A 277 9.25 -9.19 8.78
C GLY A 277 9.70 -9.90 7.52
N ILE A 278 9.43 -9.33 6.34
CA ILE A 278 9.69 -9.98 5.04
C ILE A 278 10.43 -9.04 4.11
N GLY A 279 11.68 -9.38 3.83
CA GLY A 279 12.53 -8.70 2.85
C GLY A 279 13.08 -7.36 3.32
N TRP A 280 14.29 -7.04 2.91
CA TRP A 280 14.89 -5.74 3.13
C TRP A 280 14.41 -4.72 2.10
N HIS A 281 14.45 -3.44 2.44
CA HIS A 281 14.07 -2.36 1.49
C HIS A 281 14.96 -2.34 0.23
N GLU A 282 16.20 -2.81 0.30
CA GLU A 282 17.10 -2.92 -0.84
C GLU A 282 16.97 -4.24 -1.63
N ALA A 283 16.13 -5.17 -1.16
CA ALA A 283 15.90 -6.42 -1.86
C ALA A 283 15.36 -6.19 -3.28
N ARG A 284 15.77 -7.06 -4.20
CA ARG A 284 15.32 -7.03 -5.61
C ARG A 284 14.23 -8.06 -5.90
N ILE A 285 13.55 -8.48 -4.86
CA ILE A 285 12.38 -9.36 -4.88
C ILE A 285 11.23 -8.57 -4.26
N PRO A 286 10.10 -8.40 -4.95
CA PRO A 286 8.96 -7.67 -4.40
C PRO A 286 8.28 -8.48 -3.29
N THR A 287 7.80 -7.82 -2.23
CA THR A 287 7.15 -8.52 -1.11
C THR A 287 5.74 -8.04 -0.84
N ILE A 288 5.35 -6.89 -1.41
CA ILE A 288 4.09 -6.22 -1.07
C ILE A 288 3.35 -5.63 -2.29
N ALA A 289 3.90 -5.74 -3.50
CA ALA A 289 3.29 -5.22 -4.72
C ALA A 289 2.08 -6.07 -5.17
N THR A 290 1.29 -5.54 -6.10
CA THR A 290 0.08 -6.22 -6.61
C THR A 290 0.40 -7.56 -7.29
N SER A 291 1.57 -7.69 -7.91
CA SER A 291 2.04 -8.92 -8.55
C SER A 291 2.53 -10.00 -7.56
N VAL A 292 2.55 -9.72 -6.26
CA VAL A 292 2.88 -10.72 -5.23
C VAL A 292 1.62 -11.45 -4.82
N PRO A 293 1.57 -12.78 -4.78
CA PRO A 293 0.38 -13.54 -4.41
C PRO A 293 -0.11 -13.22 -2.99
N ARG A 294 -1.42 -13.37 -2.78
CA ARG A 294 -2.03 -13.23 -1.45
C ARG A 294 -1.47 -14.26 -0.48
N GLY A 295 -1.00 -13.80 0.69
CA GLY A 295 -0.45 -14.66 1.73
C GLY A 295 0.85 -15.38 1.33
N ALA A 296 1.57 -14.93 0.30
CA ALA A 296 2.76 -15.60 -0.25
C ALA A 296 3.81 -16.01 0.82
N PHE A 297 3.90 -15.23 1.89
CA PHE A 297 4.88 -15.48 2.97
C PHE A 297 4.28 -16.08 4.24
N ALA A 298 3.01 -16.54 4.22
CA ALA A 298 2.41 -17.17 5.39
C ALA A 298 3.13 -18.48 5.79
N ALA A 299 3.65 -19.23 4.81
CA ALA A 299 4.36 -20.47 5.03
C ALA A 299 5.63 -20.31 5.89
N VAL A 300 6.36 -19.19 5.76
CA VAL A 300 7.57 -18.99 6.60
C VAL A 300 7.18 -18.65 8.05
N THR A 301 6.06 -18.02 8.30
CA THR A 301 5.51 -17.82 9.66
C THR A 301 5.11 -19.15 10.27
N ALA A 302 4.41 -19.99 9.51
CA ALA A 302 4.03 -21.33 9.92
C ALA A 302 5.27 -22.21 10.24
N LYS A 303 6.34 -22.07 9.47
CA LYS A 303 7.62 -22.76 9.71
C LYS A 303 8.27 -22.30 11.03
N LEU A 304 8.13 -21.03 11.45
CA LEU A 304 8.68 -20.54 12.71
C LEU A 304 7.88 -21.03 13.93
N LYS A 305 6.56 -21.09 13.80
CA LYS A 305 5.65 -21.30 14.94
C LYS A 305 6.02 -22.47 15.89
N PRO A 306 6.41 -23.66 15.43
CA PRO A 306 6.78 -24.76 16.32
C PRO A 306 8.10 -24.53 17.11
N HIS A 307 8.87 -23.50 16.79
CA HIS A 307 10.16 -23.21 17.43
C HIS A 307 10.06 -22.21 18.60
N VAL A 308 8.89 -21.57 18.79
CA VAL A 308 8.64 -20.57 19.84
C VAL A 308 7.31 -20.82 20.52
N ARG A 309 7.16 -20.35 21.77
CA ARG A 309 5.93 -20.47 22.57
C ARG A 309 5.06 -19.21 22.49
N VAL A 310 5.70 -18.05 22.30
CA VAL A 310 4.97 -16.79 22.15
C VAL A 310 4.16 -16.78 20.85
N PRO A 311 2.99 -16.13 20.83
CA PRO A 311 2.19 -16.05 19.62
C PRO A 311 2.94 -15.39 18.47
N VAL A 312 2.76 -15.92 17.25
CA VAL A 312 3.37 -15.42 16.02
C VAL A 312 2.33 -14.77 15.11
N ILE A 313 2.73 -13.71 14.41
CA ILE A 313 1.87 -12.88 13.57
C ILE A 313 2.30 -12.99 12.11
N ALA A 314 1.40 -13.47 11.24
CA ALA A 314 1.64 -13.53 9.80
C ALA A 314 1.40 -12.17 9.15
N THR A 315 2.20 -11.85 8.13
CA THR A 315 2.15 -10.56 7.43
C THR A 315 2.34 -10.72 5.92
N ASN A 316 2.21 -9.63 5.21
CA ASN A 316 2.36 -9.43 3.76
C ASN A 316 1.26 -10.08 2.91
N ARG A 317 0.62 -9.23 2.10
CA ARG A 317 -0.40 -9.61 1.12
C ARG A 317 -1.62 -10.35 1.70
N ILE A 318 -1.96 -10.07 2.95
CA ILE A 318 -3.21 -10.53 3.58
C ILE A 318 -4.18 -9.36 3.48
N ASN A 319 -5.11 -9.36 2.52
CA ASN A 319 -5.98 -8.22 2.24
C ASN A 319 -7.49 -8.54 2.32
N MET A 320 -7.87 -9.82 2.34
CA MET A 320 -9.25 -10.27 2.48
C MET A 320 -9.40 -11.22 3.67
N PRO A 321 -10.59 -11.29 4.30
CA PRO A 321 -10.80 -12.07 5.51
C PRO A 321 -10.71 -13.59 5.30
N ASP A 322 -11.04 -14.10 4.12
CA ASP A 322 -10.86 -15.51 3.77
C ASP A 322 -9.39 -15.95 3.76
N VAL A 323 -8.48 -15.06 3.30
CA VAL A 323 -7.03 -15.30 3.35
C VAL A 323 -6.54 -15.32 4.79
N ALA A 324 -6.99 -14.36 5.60
CA ALA A 324 -6.65 -14.27 7.03
C ALA A 324 -7.14 -15.51 7.80
N GLU A 325 -8.40 -15.89 7.58
CA GLU A 325 -9.03 -17.05 8.24
C GLU A 325 -8.31 -18.35 7.89
N ARG A 326 -8.00 -18.59 6.59
CA ARG A 326 -7.25 -19.79 6.17
C ARG A 326 -5.90 -19.93 6.87
N ILE A 327 -5.16 -18.82 7.03
CA ILE A 327 -3.85 -18.83 7.71
C ILE A 327 -4.01 -19.20 9.18
N LEU A 328 -5.01 -18.64 9.87
CA LEU A 328 -5.27 -18.92 11.28
C LEU A 328 -5.84 -20.33 11.48
N ALA A 329 -6.80 -20.75 10.68
CA ALA A 329 -7.42 -22.08 10.74
C ALA A 329 -6.41 -23.20 10.49
N ALA A 330 -5.42 -22.97 9.61
CA ALA A 330 -4.32 -23.92 9.39
C ALA A 330 -3.32 -23.99 10.56
N GLY A 331 -3.50 -23.19 11.61
CA GLY A 331 -2.58 -23.11 12.75
C GLY A 331 -1.20 -22.52 12.42
N GLY A 332 -1.03 -21.92 11.26
CA GLY A 332 0.26 -21.38 10.80
C GLY A 332 0.66 -20.05 11.47
N ALA A 333 -0.30 -19.37 12.09
CA ALA A 333 -0.06 -18.16 12.87
C ALA A 333 -1.15 -18.00 13.96
N ASP A 334 -0.89 -17.13 14.93
CA ASP A 334 -1.85 -16.80 16.02
C ASP A 334 -2.61 -15.50 15.72
N MET A 335 -2.02 -14.62 14.92
CA MET A 335 -2.60 -13.34 14.47
C MET A 335 -2.20 -13.05 13.03
N VAL A 336 -2.91 -12.11 12.42
CA VAL A 336 -2.57 -11.54 11.10
C VAL A 336 -2.34 -10.04 11.21
N SER A 337 -1.34 -9.54 10.48
CA SER A 337 -0.98 -8.13 10.43
C SER A 337 -1.45 -7.51 9.11
N LEU A 338 -2.32 -6.51 9.22
CA LEU A 338 -2.97 -5.80 8.11
C LEU A 338 -2.61 -4.32 8.17
N ALA A 339 -1.65 -3.84 7.37
CA ALA A 339 -1.34 -2.40 7.31
C ALA A 339 -2.23 -1.69 6.28
N ARG A 340 -1.93 -1.88 5.00
CA ARG A 340 -2.64 -1.23 3.88
C ARG A 340 -4.11 -1.64 3.70
N PRO A 341 -4.56 -2.86 4.06
CA PRO A 341 -5.99 -3.16 4.06
C PRO A 341 -6.80 -2.24 4.96
N LEU A 342 -6.29 -1.90 6.15
CA LEU A 342 -6.93 -0.97 7.09
C LEU A 342 -6.75 0.51 6.69
N LEU A 343 -5.84 0.82 5.78
CA LEU A 343 -5.77 2.10 5.11
C LEU A 343 -6.87 2.21 4.04
N ALA A 344 -7.06 1.15 3.25
CA ALA A 344 -8.08 1.09 2.21
C ALA A 344 -9.50 1.07 2.80
N ASP A 345 -9.72 0.28 3.86
CA ASP A 345 -11.00 0.18 4.55
C ASP A 345 -10.84 0.15 6.08
N PRO A 346 -11.12 1.26 6.77
CA PRO A 346 -11.04 1.30 8.23
C PRO A 346 -12.06 0.38 8.93
N GLN A 347 -13.15 -0.02 8.24
CA GLN A 347 -14.19 -0.91 8.75
C GLN A 347 -13.96 -2.39 8.38
N TRP A 348 -12.80 -2.72 7.87
CA TRP A 348 -12.46 -4.08 7.40
C TRP A 348 -12.84 -5.17 8.44
N ALA A 349 -12.44 -4.99 9.71
CA ALA A 349 -12.70 -6.00 10.73
C ALA A 349 -14.20 -6.09 11.09
N ASN A 350 -14.93 -4.98 11.19
CA ASN A 350 -16.38 -5.01 11.45
C ASN A 350 -17.15 -5.63 10.28
N LYS A 351 -16.80 -5.31 9.03
CA LYS A 351 -17.40 -5.91 7.84
C LYS A 351 -17.13 -7.41 7.77
N SER A 352 -15.89 -7.82 8.08
CA SER A 352 -15.54 -9.24 8.18
C SER A 352 -16.33 -9.97 9.27
N ARG A 353 -16.45 -9.37 10.47
CA ARG A 353 -17.25 -9.95 11.58
C ARG A 353 -18.73 -10.10 11.20
N ALA A 354 -19.24 -9.16 10.43
CA ALA A 354 -20.63 -9.20 9.94
C ALA A 354 -20.83 -10.17 8.77
N GLY A 355 -19.79 -10.89 8.31
CA GLY A 355 -19.86 -11.78 7.16
C GLY A 355 -20.12 -11.07 5.83
N ARG A 356 -19.66 -9.82 5.70
CA ARG A 356 -19.88 -8.97 4.52
C ARG A 356 -18.57 -8.63 3.79
N PRO A 357 -17.81 -9.61 3.29
CA PRO A 357 -16.54 -9.37 2.60
C PRO A 357 -16.74 -8.57 1.30
N GLU A 358 -17.91 -8.66 0.65
CA GLU A 358 -18.27 -7.90 -0.54
C GLU A 358 -18.32 -6.38 -0.29
N ALA A 359 -18.57 -5.95 0.94
CA ALA A 359 -18.58 -4.54 1.34
C ALA A 359 -17.19 -3.96 1.60
N ILE A 360 -16.13 -4.79 1.63
CA ILE A 360 -14.76 -4.36 1.93
C ILE A 360 -14.16 -3.65 0.70
N ASN A 361 -13.69 -2.42 0.89
CA ASN A 361 -12.86 -1.72 -0.09
C ASN A 361 -11.42 -2.29 -0.04
N THR A 362 -11.13 -3.25 -0.90
CA THR A 362 -9.92 -4.06 -0.82
C THR A 362 -8.66 -3.29 -1.23
N CYS A 363 -7.60 -3.42 -0.45
CA CYS A 363 -6.27 -2.93 -0.85
C CYS A 363 -5.75 -3.71 -2.05
N ILE A 364 -5.58 -3.04 -3.19
CA ILE A 364 -5.06 -3.62 -4.44
C ILE A 364 -3.53 -3.65 -4.53
N ALA A 365 -2.83 -3.36 -3.45
CA ALA A 365 -1.37 -3.38 -3.33
C ALA A 365 -0.59 -2.55 -4.37
N CYS A 366 -1.19 -1.46 -4.86
CA CYS A 366 -0.63 -0.58 -5.89
C CYS A 366 0.55 0.29 -5.41
N ASN A 367 0.70 0.52 -4.11
CA ASN A 367 1.70 1.37 -3.44
C ASN A 367 1.65 2.88 -3.77
N GLN A 368 0.78 3.34 -4.67
CA GLN A 368 0.83 4.69 -5.28
C GLN A 368 0.55 5.85 -4.31
N ALA A 369 -0.51 5.75 -3.48
CA ALA A 369 -0.87 6.84 -2.58
C ALA A 369 -0.35 6.64 -1.15
N CYS A 370 0.15 5.47 -0.82
CA CYS A 370 0.75 5.18 0.47
C CYS A 370 2.27 5.31 0.41
N LEU A 371 3.00 4.28 -0.09
CA LEU A 371 4.45 4.28 -0.07
C LEU A 371 5.08 5.35 -0.98
N ASP A 372 4.61 5.51 -2.23
CA ASP A 372 5.20 6.52 -3.12
C ASP A 372 5.05 7.93 -2.55
N HIS A 373 3.90 8.26 -1.92
CA HIS A 373 3.70 9.53 -1.23
C HIS A 373 4.72 9.76 -0.11
N VAL A 374 4.97 8.77 0.74
CA VAL A 374 5.94 8.88 1.84
C VAL A 374 7.35 9.13 1.29
N PHE A 375 7.75 8.42 0.23
CA PHE A 375 9.03 8.65 -0.43
C PHE A 375 9.13 9.99 -1.19
N GLU A 376 8.01 10.66 -1.40
CA GLU A 376 7.93 12.03 -1.94
C GLU A 376 7.75 13.10 -0.86
N ASN A 377 7.89 12.75 0.42
CA ASN A 377 7.60 13.63 1.57
C ASN A 377 6.17 14.19 1.59
N LYS A 378 5.22 13.46 1.01
CA LYS A 378 3.78 13.74 1.08
C LYS A 378 3.14 12.93 2.18
N THR A 379 2.06 13.42 2.75
CA THR A 379 1.19 12.65 3.65
C THR A 379 0.67 11.42 2.88
N ALA A 380 0.72 10.25 3.52
CA ALA A 380 0.16 9.04 2.95
C ALA A 380 -1.35 9.19 2.71
N SER A 381 -1.88 8.42 1.77
CA SER A 381 -3.29 8.25 1.50
C SER A 381 -3.50 6.86 0.89
N CYS A 382 -4.66 6.60 0.30
CA CYS A 382 -4.93 5.36 -0.41
C CYS A 382 -5.57 5.63 -1.77
N LEU A 383 -5.17 4.91 -2.81
CA LEU A 383 -5.73 5.03 -4.15
C LEU A 383 -7.23 4.78 -4.16
N VAL A 384 -7.69 3.73 -3.46
CA VAL A 384 -9.11 3.35 -3.40
C VAL A 384 -9.88 4.03 -2.28
N ASN A 385 -9.19 4.73 -1.36
CA ASN A 385 -9.81 5.47 -0.25
C ASN A 385 -9.08 6.80 -0.01
N PRO A 386 -9.45 7.87 -0.69
CA PRO A 386 -8.79 9.18 -0.54
C PRO A 386 -8.99 9.82 0.85
N ARG A 387 -9.95 9.35 1.66
CA ARG A 387 -10.11 9.78 3.05
C ARG A 387 -8.98 9.29 3.96
N ALA A 388 -8.32 8.20 3.59
CA ALA A 388 -7.25 7.61 4.41
C ALA A 388 -6.16 8.66 4.71
N VAL A 389 -5.88 8.88 6.00
CA VAL A 389 -4.97 9.90 6.57
C VAL A 389 -5.49 11.35 6.39
N HIS A 390 -6.68 11.51 5.81
CA HIS A 390 -7.41 12.77 5.64
C HIS A 390 -8.79 12.74 6.30
N GLU A 391 -8.98 11.93 7.34
CA GLU A 391 -10.27 11.69 8.01
C GLU A 391 -10.92 12.97 8.56
N THR A 392 -10.10 13.96 8.95
CA THR A 392 -10.59 15.27 9.45
C THR A 392 -10.77 16.34 8.37
N GLU A 393 -10.25 16.07 7.15
CA GLU A 393 -10.25 17.04 6.04
C GLU A 393 -11.29 16.67 4.98
N LEU A 394 -11.39 15.38 4.64
CA LEU A 394 -12.36 14.87 3.67
C LEU A 394 -13.46 14.10 4.39
N VAL A 395 -14.53 14.82 4.75
CA VAL A 395 -15.65 14.26 5.51
C VAL A 395 -16.90 14.22 4.64
N TYR A 396 -17.49 13.05 4.46
CA TYR A 396 -18.74 12.86 3.73
C TYR A 396 -19.92 13.13 4.67
N ARG A 397 -20.30 14.41 4.79
CA ARG A 397 -21.41 14.85 5.67
C ARG A 397 -22.75 14.63 4.96
N PRO A 398 -23.76 14.08 5.66
CA PRO A 398 -25.12 14.06 5.13
C PRO A 398 -25.56 15.46 4.69
N THR A 399 -26.23 15.56 3.55
CA THR A 399 -26.80 16.84 3.07
C THR A 399 -28.15 17.09 3.71
N SER A 400 -28.45 18.37 3.98
CA SER A 400 -29.79 18.82 4.38
C SER A 400 -30.66 19.15 3.18
N ALA A 401 -30.10 19.26 1.97
CA ALA A 401 -30.75 19.60 0.73
C ALA A 401 -30.44 18.58 -0.35
N ALA A 402 -31.21 17.50 -0.39
CA ALA A 402 -31.06 16.46 -1.40
C ALA A 402 -31.30 17.03 -2.81
N ARG A 403 -30.42 16.68 -3.75
CA ARG A 403 -30.49 17.09 -5.18
C ARG A 403 -30.50 15.84 -6.06
N ARG A 404 -31.06 15.99 -7.27
CA ARG A 404 -30.92 14.98 -8.34
C ARG A 404 -29.61 15.23 -9.07
N ILE A 405 -28.71 14.27 -9.01
CA ILE A 405 -27.37 14.37 -9.58
C ILE A 405 -27.21 13.36 -10.69
N ALA A 406 -26.83 13.83 -11.89
CA ALA A 406 -26.39 12.96 -12.97
C ALA A 406 -24.87 12.82 -12.96
N VAL A 407 -24.37 11.59 -13.01
CA VAL A 407 -22.96 11.28 -13.23
C VAL A 407 -22.83 10.53 -14.53
N VAL A 408 -22.05 11.04 -15.49
CA VAL A 408 -21.89 10.44 -16.82
C VAL A 408 -20.50 9.83 -16.97
N GLY A 409 -20.45 8.49 -17.00
CA GLY A 409 -19.26 7.67 -17.06
C GLY A 409 -19.05 6.87 -15.77
N ALA A 410 -19.18 5.54 -15.84
CA ALA A 410 -19.01 4.59 -14.76
C ALA A 410 -17.56 4.11 -14.61
N GLY A 411 -16.58 4.92 -14.97
CA GLY A 411 -15.16 4.71 -14.66
C GLY A 411 -14.84 5.07 -13.20
N PRO A 412 -13.57 4.92 -12.75
CA PRO A 412 -13.18 5.13 -11.35
C PRO A 412 -13.60 6.48 -10.76
N ALA A 413 -13.52 7.57 -11.52
CA ALA A 413 -13.92 8.90 -11.07
C ALA A 413 -15.44 9.00 -10.87
N GLY A 414 -16.22 8.52 -11.84
CA GLY A 414 -17.68 8.54 -11.77
C GLY A 414 -18.23 7.62 -10.69
N LEU A 415 -17.67 6.42 -10.53
CA LEU A 415 -18.04 5.49 -9.46
C LEU A 415 -17.81 6.08 -8.07
N ALA A 416 -16.64 6.71 -7.85
CA ALA A 416 -16.35 7.39 -6.59
C ALA A 416 -17.28 8.58 -6.35
N CYS A 417 -17.55 9.39 -7.38
CA CYS A 417 -18.46 10.52 -7.29
C CYS A 417 -19.89 10.06 -6.98
N ALA A 418 -20.42 9.10 -7.72
CA ALA A 418 -21.81 8.63 -7.57
C ALA A 418 -22.04 8.04 -6.17
N THR A 419 -21.15 7.17 -5.71
CA THR A 419 -21.31 6.50 -4.41
C THR A 419 -21.17 7.48 -3.24
N VAL A 420 -20.23 8.43 -3.29
CA VAL A 420 -20.07 9.44 -2.24
C VAL A 420 -21.24 10.44 -2.22
N ALA A 421 -21.73 10.87 -3.38
CA ALA A 421 -22.90 11.75 -3.44
C ALA A 421 -24.14 11.08 -2.87
N ALA A 422 -24.37 9.81 -3.21
CA ALA A 422 -25.48 9.03 -2.68
C ALA A 422 -25.35 8.77 -1.17
N GLU A 423 -24.15 8.46 -0.66
CA GLU A 423 -23.89 8.36 0.81
C GLU A 423 -24.26 9.65 1.55
N ARG A 424 -24.10 10.79 0.92
CA ARG A 424 -24.49 12.08 1.50
C ARG A 424 -25.99 12.34 1.46
N GLY A 425 -26.78 11.52 0.76
CA GLY A 425 -28.24 11.61 0.69
C GLY A 425 -28.77 12.28 -0.58
N HIS A 426 -27.96 12.44 -1.64
CA HIS A 426 -28.44 12.89 -2.94
C HIS A 426 -29.08 11.73 -3.72
N ALA A 427 -30.07 12.03 -4.57
CA ALA A 427 -30.60 11.09 -5.58
C ALA A 427 -29.67 11.06 -6.79
N VAL A 428 -28.97 9.96 -7.01
CA VAL A 428 -27.93 9.87 -8.04
C VAL A 428 -28.32 8.90 -9.13
N THR A 429 -28.23 9.34 -10.40
CA THR A 429 -28.30 8.48 -11.59
C THR A 429 -26.91 8.45 -12.25
N LEU A 430 -26.36 7.26 -12.42
CA LEU A 430 -25.08 7.00 -13.08
C LEU A 430 -25.31 6.43 -14.48
N PHE A 431 -24.87 7.15 -15.50
CA PHE A 431 -24.97 6.76 -16.90
C PHE A 431 -23.64 6.23 -17.43
N ASP A 432 -23.67 5.16 -18.21
CA ASP A 432 -22.51 4.72 -19.00
C ASP A 432 -22.94 4.11 -20.34
N ALA A 433 -22.20 4.43 -21.41
CA ALA A 433 -22.42 3.88 -22.74
C ALA A 433 -22.00 2.40 -22.87
N GLY A 434 -21.21 1.90 -21.92
CA GLY A 434 -20.79 0.49 -21.86
C GLY A 434 -21.79 -0.38 -21.12
N SER A 435 -21.66 -1.68 -21.33
CA SER A 435 -22.51 -2.72 -20.73
C SER A 435 -22.09 -3.13 -19.30
N GLU A 436 -20.95 -2.61 -18.80
CA GLU A 436 -20.46 -2.87 -17.44
C GLU A 436 -19.80 -1.63 -16.82
N ILE A 437 -19.86 -1.52 -15.49
CA ILE A 437 -19.12 -0.49 -14.74
C ILE A 437 -17.63 -0.78 -14.77
N GLY A 438 -16.79 0.26 -14.63
CA GLY A 438 -15.35 0.12 -14.42
C GLY A 438 -14.48 0.91 -15.40
N GLY A 439 -14.95 1.22 -16.60
CA GLY A 439 -14.19 1.99 -17.58
C GLY A 439 -12.77 1.40 -17.80
N GLN A 440 -11.72 2.20 -17.58
CA GLN A 440 -10.33 1.76 -17.76
C GLN A 440 -9.89 0.65 -16.76
N PHE A 441 -10.57 0.43 -15.64
CA PHE A 441 -10.29 -0.72 -14.78
C PHE A 441 -10.61 -2.05 -15.46
N ASN A 442 -11.59 -2.08 -16.38
CA ASN A 442 -11.90 -3.27 -17.16
C ASN A 442 -10.77 -3.65 -18.12
N VAL A 443 -9.96 -2.68 -18.51
CA VAL A 443 -8.75 -2.90 -19.32
C VAL A 443 -7.58 -3.30 -18.39
N ALA A 444 -7.36 -2.54 -17.31
CA ALA A 444 -6.24 -2.76 -16.38
C ALA A 444 -6.31 -4.13 -15.67
N LYS A 445 -7.50 -4.63 -15.31
CA LYS A 445 -7.69 -5.93 -14.66
C LYS A 445 -7.24 -7.13 -15.51
N ARG A 446 -7.04 -6.94 -16.83
CA ARG A 446 -6.57 -7.97 -17.76
C ARG A 446 -5.05 -8.12 -17.78
N ILE A 447 -4.33 -7.15 -17.22
CA ILE A 447 -2.87 -7.16 -17.16
C ILE A 447 -2.42 -8.18 -16.12
N THR A 448 -1.51 -9.06 -16.49
CA THR A 448 -0.91 -10.07 -15.61
C THR A 448 -0.31 -9.39 -14.37
N GLY A 449 -0.65 -9.89 -13.19
CA GLY A 449 -0.23 -9.31 -11.91
C GLY A 449 -1.11 -8.16 -11.40
N LYS A 450 -2.22 -7.83 -12.10
CA LYS A 450 -3.20 -6.81 -11.67
C LYS A 450 -4.59 -7.40 -11.39
N GLU A 451 -4.68 -8.66 -11.06
CA GLU A 451 -5.92 -9.37 -10.77
C GLU A 451 -6.67 -8.74 -9.58
N GLU A 452 -5.97 -8.08 -8.66
CA GLU A 452 -6.58 -7.35 -7.55
C GLU A 452 -7.54 -6.23 -7.99
N PHE A 453 -7.43 -5.75 -9.22
CA PHE A 453 -8.33 -4.71 -9.75
C PHE A 453 -9.78 -5.20 -9.90
N HIS A 454 -10.01 -6.50 -9.98
CA HIS A 454 -11.35 -7.09 -9.90
C HIS A 454 -12.04 -6.75 -8.57
N GLU A 455 -11.30 -6.66 -7.47
CA GLU A 455 -11.83 -6.34 -6.15
C GLU A 455 -12.37 -4.90 -6.07
N THR A 456 -11.73 -3.95 -6.74
CA THR A 456 -12.23 -2.57 -6.78
C THR A 456 -13.59 -2.52 -7.50
N LEU A 457 -13.76 -3.28 -8.59
CA LEU A 457 -15.03 -3.35 -9.32
C LEU A 457 -16.10 -4.09 -8.52
N ARG A 458 -15.73 -5.16 -7.80
CA ARG A 458 -16.61 -5.86 -6.86
C ARG A 458 -17.14 -4.89 -5.80
N TYR A 459 -16.23 -4.15 -5.15
CA TYR A 459 -16.59 -3.16 -4.13
C TYR A 459 -17.55 -2.10 -4.68
N PHE A 460 -17.25 -1.47 -5.81
CA PHE A 460 -18.13 -0.45 -6.37
C PHE A 460 -19.49 -0.98 -6.80
N ARG A 461 -19.54 -2.20 -7.35
CA ARG A 461 -20.84 -2.85 -7.69
C ARG A 461 -21.70 -3.03 -6.44
N HIS A 462 -21.12 -3.53 -5.36
CA HIS A 462 -21.80 -3.65 -4.07
C HIS A 462 -22.22 -2.28 -3.53
N LYS A 463 -21.31 -1.31 -3.56
CA LYS A 463 -21.53 0.03 -3.01
C LYS A 463 -22.62 0.82 -3.73
N LEU A 464 -22.72 0.71 -5.05
CA LEU A 464 -23.80 1.31 -5.84
C LEU A 464 -25.17 0.79 -5.39
N GLY A 465 -25.29 -0.52 -5.20
CA GLY A 465 -26.53 -1.14 -4.67
C GLY A 465 -26.84 -0.71 -3.25
N GLU A 466 -25.83 -0.72 -2.36
CA GLU A 466 -25.97 -0.31 -0.96
C GLU A 466 -26.42 1.14 -0.81
N THR A 467 -25.94 2.05 -1.67
CA THR A 467 -26.25 3.48 -1.63
C THR A 467 -27.48 3.88 -2.46
N GLY A 468 -28.08 2.94 -3.20
CA GLY A 468 -29.28 3.19 -3.99
C GLY A 468 -29.05 4.06 -5.22
N VAL A 469 -27.85 4.04 -5.80
CA VAL A 469 -27.58 4.73 -7.08
C VAL A 469 -28.32 4.04 -8.22
N GLU A 470 -29.10 4.82 -8.97
CA GLU A 470 -29.72 4.32 -10.21
C GLU A 470 -28.65 4.19 -11.30
N VAL A 471 -28.38 2.98 -11.78
CA VAL A 471 -27.35 2.71 -12.80
C VAL A 471 -27.99 2.45 -14.15
N LYS A 472 -27.62 3.24 -15.16
CA LYS A 472 -28.07 3.14 -16.56
C LYS A 472 -26.87 2.81 -17.45
N LEU A 473 -26.64 1.53 -17.66
CA LEU A 473 -25.67 1.01 -18.63
C LEU A 473 -26.25 0.98 -20.04
N ASP A 474 -25.42 0.73 -21.04
CA ASP A 474 -25.77 0.76 -22.47
C ASP A 474 -26.53 2.04 -22.86
N THR A 475 -26.25 3.15 -22.16
CA THR A 475 -26.98 4.40 -22.27
C THR A 475 -26.02 5.56 -22.57
N VAL A 476 -26.14 6.11 -23.76
CA VAL A 476 -25.46 7.36 -24.14
C VAL A 476 -26.30 8.52 -23.66
N ALA A 477 -25.87 9.19 -22.57
CA ALA A 477 -26.55 10.37 -22.08
C ALA A 477 -26.30 11.56 -23.01
N ASP A 478 -27.37 12.25 -23.40
CA ASP A 478 -27.37 13.47 -24.20
C ASP A 478 -27.86 14.69 -23.38
N VAL A 479 -27.89 15.85 -24.01
CA VAL A 479 -28.35 17.10 -23.40
C VAL A 479 -29.78 16.99 -22.89
N ALA A 480 -30.69 16.35 -23.64
CA ALA A 480 -32.09 16.20 -23.26
C ALA A 480 -32.26 15.31 -22.01
N ALA A 481 -31.55 14.21 -21.96
CA ALA A 481 -31.56 13.30 -20.80
C ALA A 481 -31.03 13.95 -19.51
N LEU A 482 -30.16 14.97 -19.64
CA LEU A 482 -29.50 15.63 -18.50
C LEU A 482 -30.14 16.94 -18.06
N ALA A 483 -31.05 17.53 -18.87
CA ALA A 483 -31.66 18.82 -18.59
C ALA A 483 -32.49 18.88 -17.29
N GLY A 484 -32.96 17.74 -16.79
CA GLY A 484 -33.80 17.68 -15.59
C GLY A 484 -33.03 17.50 -14.27
N PHE A 485 -31.69 17.44 -14.26
CA PHE A 485 -30.88 17.23 -13.05
C PHE A 485 -30.44 18.56 -12.44
N ASP A 486 -30.32 18.59 -11.10
CA ASP A 486 -29.89 19.76 -10.35
C ASP A 486 -28.38 19.99 -10.43
N ALA A 487 -27.61 18.91 -10.71
CA ALA A 487 -26.17 18.95 -10.98
C ALA A 487 -25.78 17.84 -11.95
N VAL A 488 -24.82 18.13 -12.82
CA VAL A 488 -24.27 17.17 -13.81
C VAL A 488 -22.75 17.07 -13.63
N VAL A 489 -22.26 15.85 -13.51
CA VAL A 489 -20.83 15.55 -13.40
C VAL A 489 -20.40 14.67 -14.57
N ILE A 490 -19.41 15.13 -15.33
CA ILE A 490 -18.91 14.46 -16.53
C ILE A 490 -17.59 13.71 -16.21
N ALA A 491 -17.67 12.41 -16.24
CA ALA A 491 -16.58 11.46 -15.98
C ALA A 491 -16.30 10.54 -17.18
N THR A 492 -16.52 11.04 -18.41
CA THR A 492 -16.45 10.30 -19.68
C THR A 492 -15.06 9.77 -20.04
N GLY A 493 -14.04 10.14 -19.26
CA GLY A 493 -12.69 9.56 -19.37
C GLY A 493 -11.89 10.08 -20.55
N ILE A 494 -11.20 9.18 -21.25
CA ILE A 494 -10.19 9.49 -22.26
C ILE A 494 -10.36 8.66 -23.54
N THR A 495 -9.69 9.11 -24.60
CA THR A 495 -9.40 8.31 -25.79
C THR A 495 -7.90 8.19 -26.00
N PRO A 496 -7.38 7.08 -26.60
CA PRO A 496 -5.99 7.00 -27.00
C PRO A 496 -5.64 8.13 -27.98
N ARG A 497 -4.47 8.75 -27.77
CA ARG A 497 -3.97 9.77 -28.69
C ARG A 497 -3.59 9.13 -30.01
N ARG A 498 -3.96 9.76 -31.12
CA ARG A 498 -3.42 9.42 -32.44
C ARG A 498 -1.95 9.83 -32.53
N VAL A 499 -1.16 8.98 -33.16
CA VAL A 499 0.25 9.25 -33.44
C VAL A 499 0.40 9.74 -34.87
N ASP A 500 1.42 10.58 -35.11
CA ASP A 500 1.72 11.13 -36.39
C ASP A 500 3.18 10.77 -36.76
N PHE A 501 3.31 9.77 -37.62
CA PHE A 501 4.55 9.36 -38.28
C PHE A 501 4.20 8.59 -39.58
N PRO A 502 5.09 8.49 -40.57
CA PRO A 502 4.82 7.79 -41.83
C PRO A 502 4.32 6.36 -41.60
N GLY A 503 3.17 6.02 -42.18
CA GLY A 503 2.53 4.70 -41.99
C GLY A 503 1.84 4.51 -40.64
N ALA A 504 1.48 5.57 -39.92
CA ALA A 504 0.71 5.48 -38.67
C ALA A 504 -0.70 4.88 -38.86
N ASP A 505 -1.23 4.90 -40.07
CA ASP A 505 -2.52 4.30 -40.51
C ASP A 505 -2.38 2.89 -41.09
N HIS A 506 -1.14 2.36 -41.13
CA HIS A 506 -0.90 1.00 -41.62
C HIS A 506 -1.62 -0.04 -40.74
N PRO A 507 -2.19 -1.15 -41.31
CA PRO A 507 -2.93 -2.17 -40.56
C PRO A 507 -2.17 -2.83 -39.40
N LYS A 508 -0.85 -2.81 -39.44
CA LYS A 508 0.01 -3.26 -38.32
C LYS A 508 -0.03 -2.35 -37.09
N VAL A 509 -0.45 -1.09 -37.24
CA VAL A 509 -0.51 -0.11 -36.14
C VAL A 509 -1.86 -0.21 -35.45
N VAL A 510 -1.82 -0.61 -34.18
CA VAL A 510 -3.02 -0.87 -33.39
C VAL A 510 -2.94 -0.12 -32.05
N THR A 511 -4.10 0.13 -31.42
CA THR A 511 -4.12 0.74 -30.11
C THR A 511 -3.94 -0.30 -29.00
N TYR A 512 -3.47 0.14 -27.85
CA TYR A 512 -3.40 -0.75 -26.67
C TYR A 512 -4.78 -1.29 -26.26
N LEU A 513 -5.86 -0.54 -26.52
CA LEU A 513 -7.23 -1.00 -26.26
C LEU A 513 -7.62 -2.18 -27.14
N ASP A 514 -7.25 -2.15 -28.42
CA ASP A 514 -7.58 -3.24 -29.35
C ASP A 514 -6.89 -4.55 -28.94
N VAL A 515 -5.65 -4.45 -28.46
CA VAL A 515 -4.88 -5.60 -27.98
C VAL A 515 -5.43 -6.11 -26.64
N LEU A 516 -5.59 -5.25 -25.64
CA LEU A 516 -6.01 -5.67 -24.30
C LEU A 516 -7.47 -6.12 -24.24
N LEU A 517 -8.33 -5.62 -25.15
CA LEU A 517 -9.72 -6.06 -25.26
C LEU A 517 -9.88 -7.30 -26.16
N GLY A 518 -8.80 -7.77 -26.79
CA GLY A 518 -8.82 -8.95 -27.65
C GLY A 518 -9.47 -8.72 -29.01
N ARG A 519 -9.58 -7.45 -29.46
CA ARG A 519 -10.13 -7.09 -30.78
C ARG A 519 -9.15 -7.40 -31.90
N VAL A 520 -7.85 -7.33 -31.58
CA VAL A 520 -6.75 -7.69 -32.50
C VAL A 520 -5.85 -8.73 -31.82
N GLN A 521 -5.59 -9.80 -32.55
CA GLN A 521 -4.61 -10.84 -32.20
C GLN A 521 -3.26 -10.43 -32.77
N VAL A 522 -2.29 -10.12 -31.88
CA VAL A 522 -0.94 -9.75 -32.32
C VAL A 522 -0.07 -11.00 -32.54
N GLY A 523 0.87 -10.92 -33.50
CA GLY A 523 1.78 -12.02 -33.78
C GLY A 523 2.96 -12.11 -32.79
N GLU A 524 3.98 -12.88 -33.17
CA GLU A 524 5.11 -13.24 -32.30
C GLU A 524 6.08 -12.10 -32.01
N GLN A 525 6.17 -11.09 -32.90
CA GLN A 525 7.10 -9.96 -32.78
C GLN A 525 6.32 -8.64 -32.75
N VAL A 526 6.44 -7.90 -31.66
CA VAL A 526 5.64 -6.71 -31.40
C VAL A 526 6.50 -5.55 -30.94
N ALA A 527 6.29 -4.35 -31.50
CA ALA A 527 6.84 -3.11 -30.99
C ALA A 527 5.77 -2.33 -30.22
N ILE A 528 6.14 -1.77 -29.07
CA ILE A 528 5.29 -0.89 -28.27
C ILE A 528 5.85 0.53 -28.36
N ILE A 529 5.05 1.48 -28.82
CA ILE A 529 5.38 2.90 -28.87
C ILE A 529 4.84 3.57 -27.59
N GLY A 530 5.77 4.02 -26.73
CA GLY A 530 5.45 4.67 -25.47
C GLY A 530 5.80 3.80 -24.25
N ALA A 531 6.83 4.20 -23.50
CA ALA A 531 7.31 3.50 -22.30
C ALA A 531 6.86 4.20 -21.00
N GLY A 532 5.61 4.63 -20.96
CA GLY A 532 4.89 5.01 -19.73
C GLY A 532 4.24 3.81 -19.06
N GLY A 533 3.40 4.02 -18.03
CA GLY A 533 2.71 2.95 -17.30
C GLY A 533 1.97 1.97 -18.21
N ILE A 534 1.16 2.49 -19.17
CA ILE A 534 0.42 1.65 -20.13
C ILE A 534 1.36 0.82 -21.01
N GLY A 535 2.49 1.39 -21.47
CA GLY A 535 3.44 0.64 -22.29
C GLY A 535 4.10 -0.51 -21.56
N PHE A 536 4.41 -0.34 -20.27
CA PHE A 536 4.90 -1.43 -19.41
C PHE A 536 3.82 -2.49 -19.17
N ASP A 537 2.59 -2.07 -18.89
CA ASP A 537 1.44 -2.95 -18.70
C ASP A 537 1.18 -3.83 -19.94
N VAL A 538 1.17 -3.21 -21.12
CA VAL A 538 1.03 -3.94 -22.40
C VAL A 538 2.21 -4.88 -22.64
N GLY A 539 3.43 -4.44 -22.26
CA GLY A 539 4.62 -5.29 -22.33
C GLY A 539 4.47 -6.56 -21.47
N GLU A 540 4.05 -6.41 -20.22
CA GLU A 540 3.80 -7.54 -19.30
C GLU A 540 2.69 -8.46 -19.83
N PHE A 541 1.60 -7.90 -20.36
CA PHE A 541 0.53 -8.67 -20.98
C PHE A 541 1.02 -9.49 -22.18
N LEU A 542 1.84 -8.90 -23.06
CA LEU A 542 2.29 -9.53 -24.30
C LEU A 542 3.34 -10.63 -24.10
N VAL A 543 4.19 -10.51 -23.06
CA VAL A 543 5.24 -11.51 -22.78
C VAL A 543 4.75 -12.67 -21.95
N HIS A 544 3.52 -12.61 -21.45
CA HIS A 544 2.91 -13.64 -20.60
C HIS A 544 1.97 -14.54 -21.41
N GLU A 545 1.91 -15.82 -21.00
CA GLU A 545 0.95 -16.80 -21.48
C GLU A 545 0.51 -17.70 -20.32
N GLY A 546 -0.76 -18.07 -20.31
CA GLY A 546 -1.35 -18.93 -19.29
C GLY A 546 -1.69 -18.20 -17.97
N PRO A 547 -1.87 -18.93 -16.86
CA PRO A 547 -2.25 -18.37 -15.57
C PRO A 547 -1.15 -17.46 -14.97
N SER A 548 -1.55 -16.36 -14.37
CA SER A 548 -0.64 -15.42 -13.72
C SER A 548 0.10 -16.02 -12.52
N SER A 549 1.41 -15.81 -12.41
CA SER A 549 2.18 -16.16 -11.23
C SER A 549 1.74 -15.41 -9.96
N ALA A 550 1.08 -14.26 -10.12
CA ALA A 550 0.49 -13.51 -8.99
C ALA A 550 -0.66 -14.26 -8.28
N LEU A 551 -1.15 -15.35 -8.86
CA LEU A 551 -2.18 -16.22 -8.27
C LEU A 551 -1.60 -17.51 -7.68
N ASP A 552 -0.28 -17.77 -7.86
CA ASP A 552 0.38 -19.00 -7.43
C ASP A 552 1.71 -18.68 -6.70
N PRO A 553 1.75 -18.82 -5.37
CA PRO A 553 2.95 -18.54 -4.60
C PRO A 553 4.19 -19.35 -5.01
N ALA A 554 4.03 -20.60 -5.41
CA ALA A 554 5.17 -21.46 -5.76
C ALA A 554 5.79 -21.02 -7.11
N ARG A 555 4.97 -20.74 -8.12
CA ARG A 555 5.43 -20.20 -9.41
C ARG A 555 6.08 -18.84 -9.23
N TRP A 556 5.46 -17.97 -8.44
CA TRP A 556 5.99 -16.64 -8.16
C TRP A 556 7.35 -16.69 -7.45
N MET A 557 7.50 -17.58 -6.43
CA MET A 557 8.77 -17.78 -5.74
C MET A 557 9.87 -18.28 -6.69
N ALA A 558 9.56 -19.24 -7.57
CA ALA A 558 10.50 -19.73 -8.56
C ALA A 558 10.92 -18.63 -9.55
N GLU A 559 9.97 -17.83 -10.04
CA GLU A 559 10.22 -16.74 -10.98
C GLU A 559 11.14 -15.68 -10.39
N TRP A 560 10.94 -15.31 -9.11
CA TRP A 560 11.72 -14.27 -8.42
C TRP A 560 12.94 -14.79 -7.69
N GLY A 561 13.18 -16.12 -7.64
CA GLY A 561 14.33 -16.71 -6.97
C GLY A 561 14.23 -16.67 -5.44
N VAL A 562 13.05 -16.95 -4.91
CA VAL A 562 12.84 -17.20 -3.48
C VAL A 562 12.95 -18.71 -3.23
N ASN A 563 13.77 -19.11 -2.27
CA ASN A 563 13.86 -20.52 -1.87
C ASN A 563 12.58 -20.96 -1.17
N PRO A 564 11.82 -21.94 -1.71
CA PRO A 564 10.52 -22.33 -1.15
C PRO A 564 10.60 -23.00 0.22
N THR A 565 11.77 -23.52 0.60
CA THR A 565 12.00 -24.06 1.94
C THR A 565 12.47 -23.00 2.93
N PHE A 566 12.80 -21.79 2.44
CA PHE A 566 13.38 -20.68 3.20
C PHE A 566 14.72 -20.99 3.88
N GLU A 567 15.37 -22.06 3.48
CA GLU A 567 16.73 -22.41 3.92
C GLU A 567 17.78 -21.54 3.20
N GLY A 568 18.99 -21.58 3.70
CA GLY A 568 20.09 -20.81 3.11
C GLY A 568 20.05 -19.32 3.46
N ARG A 569 21.11 -18.59 3.08
CA ARG A 569 21.26 -17.19 3.42
C ARG A 569 20.32 -16.30 2.62
N GLY A 570 19.57 -15.47 3.35
CA GLY A 570 18.58 -14.56 2.78
C GLY A 570 17.39 -15.26 2.13
N ALA A 571 17.26 -16.58 2.23
CA ALA A 571 16.25 -17.39 1.55
C ALA A 571 16.26 -17.19 0.01
N LEU A 572 17.44 -17.03 -0.59
CA LEU A 572 17.60 -16.81 -2.02
C LEU A 572 17.78 -18.13 -2.78
N ALA A 573 17.22 -18.18 -3.99
CA ALA A 573 17.44 -19.21 -4.99
C ALA A 573 17.81 -18.56 -6.33
N LYS A 574 18.15 -19.35 -7.33
CA LYS A 574 18.33 -18.86 -8.70
C LYS A 574 16.95 -18.57 -9.31
N PRO A 575 16.69 -17.34 -9.81
CA PRO A 575 15.44 -17.03 -10.51
C PRO A 575 15.25 -17.92 -11.75
N ALA A 576 14.03 -18.40 -11.94
CA ALA A 576 13.61 -19.23 -13.08
C ALA A 576 12.37 -18.63 -13.75
N PRO A 577 12.50 -17.47 -14.43
CA PRO A 577 11.38 -16.86 -15.15
C PRO A 577 10.95 -17.75 -16.31
N GLU A 578 9.65 -17.86 -16.54
CA GLU A 578 9.10 -18.55 -17.70
C GLU A 578 9.53 -17.88 -19.01
N ALA A 579 9.61 -18.64 -20.08
CA ALA A 579 9.91 -18.13 -21.40
C ALA A 579 8.85 -17.08 -21.82
N PRO A 580 9.25 -16.01 -22.53
CA PRO A 580 8.31 -15.01 -23.01
C PRO A 580 7.44 -15.59 -24.14
N ALA A 581 6.14 -15.29 -24.13
CA ALA A 581 5.22 -15.69 -25.18
C ALA A 581 5.51 -14.99 -26.53
N ARG A 582 6.14 -13.79 -26.49
CA ARG A 582 6.42 -12.97 -27.66
C ARG A 582 7.75 -12.23 -27.51
N LYS A 583 8.39 -11.92 -28.61
CA LYS A 583 9.51 -10.99 -28.69
C LYS A 583 8.98 -9.56 -28.74
N VAL A 584 9.32 -8.74 -27.75
CA VAL A 584 8.79 -7.40 -27.59
C VAL A 584 9.89 -6.35 -27.55
N TRP A 585 9.67 -5.23 -28.26
CA TRP A 585 10.45 -3.99 -28.15
C TRP A 585 9.57 -2.92 -27.49
N LEU A 586 10.07 -2.32 -26.42
CA LEU A 586 9.43 -1.19 -25.74
C LEU A 586 10.22 0.09 -26.04
N LEU A 587 9.59 1.02 -26.77
CA LEU A 587 10.24 2.16 -27.40
C LEU A 587 9.79 3.49 -26.78
N GLN A 588 10.74 4.39 -26.57
CA GLN A 588 10.51 5.72 -26.00
C GLN A 588 11.21 6.80 -26.82
N ARG A 589 10.51 7.90 -27.20
CA ARG A 589 11.11 9.04 -27.90
C ARG A 589 12.09 9.82 -27.03
N SER A 590 11.72 10.04 -25.76
CA SER A 590 12.59 10.76 -24.83
C SER A 590 13.90 9.99 -24.61
N PRO A 591 15.04 10.69 -24.54
CA PRO A 591 16.30 10.05 -24.20
C PRO A 591 16.29 9.52 -22.77
N GLY A 592 17.22 8.63 -22.46
CA GLY A 592 17.38 8.04 -21.14
C GLY A 592 16.60 6.74 -20.95
N LYS A 593 16.52 6.30 -19.70
CA LYS A 593 16.01 4.97 -19.34
C LYS A 593 14.49 4.89 -19.50
N PRO A 594 13.95 3.95 -20.27
CA PRO A 594 12.51 3.68 -20.32
C PRO A 594 11.93 3.40 -18.94
N GLY A 595 10.74 3.95 -18.66
CA GLY A 595 10.08 3.84 -17.38
C GLY A 595 10.71 4.64 -16.23
N ALA A 596 11.53 5.65 -16.50
CA ALA A 596 12.12 6.50 -15.46
C ALA A 596 11.07 7.25 -14.62
N ARG A 597 9.88 7.50 -15.19
CA ARG A 597 8.73 8.18 -14.53
C ARG A 597 7.73 7.24 -13.87
N LEU A 598 7.95 5.93 -13.86
CA LEU A 598 7.11 5.00 -13.12
C LEU A 598 7.22 5.25 -11.61
N GLY A 599 6.22 4.79 -10.85
CA GLY A 599 6.19 4.90 -9.40
C GLY A 599 7.49 4.42 -8.74
N LYS A 600 7.92 5.13 -7.70
CA LYS A 600 9.23 4.88 -7.05
C LYS A 600 9.34 3.47 -6.49
N THR A 601 8.25 2.96 -5.93
CA THR A 601 8.24 1.66 -5.24
C THR A 601 7.93 0.48 -6.14
N THR A 602 7.31 0.70 -7.32
CA THR A 602 6.91 -0.39 -8.24
C THR A 602 7.63 -0.35 -9.60
N GLY A 603 8.10 0.81 -10.04
CA GLY A 603 8.70 0.95 -11.37
C GLY A 603 9.94 0.09 -11.60
N TRP A 604 10.68 -0.26 -10.55
CA TRP A 604 11.80 -1.19 -10.65
C TRP A 604 11.33 -2.63 -10.90
N ILE A 605 10.16 -3.02 -10.35
CA ILE A 605 9.54 -4.35 -10.52
C ILE A 605 9.19 -4.53 -12.00
N HIS A 606 8.41 -3.62 -12.57
CA HIS A 606 8.02 -3.64 -13.99
C HIS A 606 9.24 -3.76 -14.92
N ARG A 607 10.29 -2.96 -14.66
CA ARG A 607 11.53 -3.09 -15.45
C ARG A 607 12.24 -4.42 -15.26
N ALA A 608 12.26 -4.96 -14.04
CA ALA A 608 12.88 -6.25 -13.77
C ALA A 608 12.12 -7.39 -14.45
N THR A 609 10.79 -7.38 -14.38
CA THR A 609 9.91 -8.36 -15.04
C THR A 609 10.15 -8.37 -16.55
N LEU A 610 10.06 -7.22 -17.23
CA LEU A 610 10.26 -7.14 -18.67
C LEU A 610 11.68 -7.51 -19.10
N LYS A 611 12.68 -7.14 -18.27
CA LYS A 611 14.08 -7.53 -18.53
C LYS A 611 14.26 -9.06 -18.39
N ALA A 612 13.68 -9.68 -17.38
CA ALA A 612 13.74 -11.12 -17.17
C ALA A 612 13.09 -11.90 -18.33
N LYS A 613 12.06 -11.33 -18.95
CA LYS A 613 11.37 -11.85 -20.13
C LYS A 613 12.04 -11.43 -21.47
N GLY A 614 13.23 -10.84 -21.46
CA GLY A 614 14.01 -10.52 -22.64
C GLY A 614 13.48 -9.35 -23.49
N VAL A 615 12.62 -8.48 -22.94
CA VAL A 615 12.10 -7.30 -23.65
C VAL A 615 13.23 -6.31 -23.92
N THR A 616 13.37 -5.89 -25.20
CA THR A 616 14.32 -4.86 -25.60
C THR A 616 13.73 -3.49 -25.33
N MET A 617 14.33 -2.71 -24.42
CA MET A 617 13.85 -1.39 -24.01
C MET A 617 14.78 -0.30 -24.56
N LEU A 618 14.28 0.56 -25.47
CA LEU A 618 15.07 1.61 -26.16
C LEU A 618 14.51 3.00 -25.84
N GLY A 619 15.41 3.92 -25.46
CA GLY A 619 15.13 5.36 -25.32
C GLY A 619 15.77 6.17 -26.44
N GLY A 620 15.32 7.42 -26.66
CA GLY A 620 15.86 8.29 -27.72
C GLY A 620 15.47 7.86 -29.14
N VAL A 621 14.35 7.14 -29.28
CA VAL A 621 13.92 6.57 -30.57
C VAL A 621 13.21 7.61 -31.43
N THR A 622 13.62 7.72 -32.73
CA THR A 622 12.86 8.41 -33.77
C THR A 622 12.13 7.36 -34.61
N TYR A 623 10.82 7.49 -34.78
CA TYR A 623 10.02 6.63 -35.65
C TYR A 623 10.09 7.14 -37.08
N LEU A 624 10.58 6.33 -38.00
CA LEU A 624 10.80 6.72 -39.40
C LEU A 624 9.63 6.25 -40.28
N GLY A 625 8.93 5.19 -39.92
CA GLY A 625 7.74 4.71 -40.62
C GLY A 625 7.44 3.25 -40.41
N VAL A 626 6.20 2.86 -40.73
CA VAL A 626 5.72 1.47 -40.73
C VAL A 626 5.32 1.07 -42.14
N ASP A 627 5.76 -0.10 -42.57
CA ASP A 627 5.40 -0.75 -43.83
C ASP A 627 5.22 -2.29 -43.64
N ASP A 628 5.04 -3.02 -44.74
CA ASP A 628 4.90 -4.48 -44.70
C ASP A 628 6.12 -5.19 -44.11
N ALA A 629 7.33 -4.60 -44.20
CA ALA A 629 8.54 -5.16 -43.62
C ALA A 629 8.63 -4.96 -42.08
N GLY A 630 7.90 -3.99 -41.51
CA GLY A 630 7.91 -3.70 -40.08
C GLY A 630 8.01 -2.23 -39.73
N LEU A 631 8.58 -1.93 -38.56
CA LEU A 631 8.79 -0.58 -38.03
C LEU A 631 10.27 -0.16 -38.26
N ARG A 632 10.47 0.93 -38.99
CA ARG A 632 11.80 1.59 -39.13
C ARG A 632 11.99 2.63 -38.05
N ILE A 633 13.09 2.51 -37.32
CA ILE A 633 13.47 3.45 -36.27
C ILE A 633 14.88 3.98 -36.47
N ARG A 634 15.18 5.12 -35.83
CA ARG A 634 16.55 5.61 -35.65
C ARG A 634 16.85 5.70 -34.15
N VAL A 635 17.96 5.07 -33.73
CA VAL A 635 18.50 5.11 -32.39
C VAL A 635 19.99 5.37 -32.46
N ASP A 636 20.51 6.30 -31.67
CA ASP A 636 21.95 6.70 -31.65
C ASP A 636 22.49 7.00 -33.07
N GLY A 637 21.68 7.64 -33.91
CA GLY A 637 22.00 7.98 -35.28
C GLY A 637 21.86 6.84 -36.31
N GLN A 638 21.73 5.59 -35.89
CA GLN A 638 21.63 4.41 -36.76
C GLN A 638 20.17 4.07 -37.08
N VAL A 639 19.93 3.77 -38.36
CA VAL A 639 18.61 3.30 -38.82
C VAL A 639 18.54 1.78 -38.66
N GLN A 640 17.46 1.31 -38.08
CA GLN A 640 17.17 -0.11 -37.85
C GLN A 640 15.76 -0.45 -38.33
N LEU A 641 15.59 -1.62 -38.92
CA LEU A 641 14.30 -2.22 -39.21
C LEU A 641 13.97 -3.23 -38.09
N LEU A 642 12.86 -3.03 -37.41
CA LEU A 642 12.26 -4.04 -36.51
C LEU A 642 11.21 -4.84 -37.30
N PRO A 643 11.47 -6.13 -37.59
CA PRO A 643 10.56 -6.95 -38.41
C PRO A 643 9.36 -7.40 -37.59
N VAL A 644 8.53 -6.43 -37.19
CA VAL A 644 7.37 -6.68 -36.31
C VAL A 644 6.10 -6.97 -37.11
N SER A 645 5.28 -7.85 -36.56
CA SER A 645 3.93 -8.12 -37.06
C SER A 645 2.95 -6.99 -36.68
N HIS A 646 3.15 -6.38 -35.50
CA HIS A 646 2.29 -5.30 -35.00
C HIS A 646 3.08 -4.22 -34.24
N VAL A 647 2.55 -3.00 -34.28
CA VAL A 647 3.01 -1.84 -33.54
C VAL A 647 1.90 -1.37 -32.62
N VAL A 648 2.05 -1.53 -31.31
CA VAL A 648 1.04 -1.15 -30.34
C VAL A 648 1.30 0.27 -29.82
N VAL A 649 0.33 1.16 -30.01
CA VAL A 649 0.47 2.57 -29.61
C VAL A 649 0.01 2.79 -28.18
N CYS A 650 0.94 3.22 -27.30
CA CYS A 650 0.74 3.60 -25.91
C CYS A 650 1.21 5.03 -25.65
N ALA A 651 1.11 5.92 -26.66
CA ALA A 651 1.79 7.23 -26.70
C ALA A 651 0.94 8.41 -26.15
N GLY A 652 0.13 8.18 -25.14
CA GLY A 652 -0.67 9.21 -24.46
C GLY A 652 -2.15 9.10 -24.71
N GLN A 653 -2.90 10.04 -24.11
CA GLN A 653 -4.36 10.02 -24.04
C GLN A 653 -4.90 11.44 -24.19
N GLU A 654 -6.14 11.58 -24.63
CA GLU A 654 -6.87 12.84 -24.80
C GLU A 654 -8.19 12.82 -24.03
N PRO A 655 -8.59 13.95 -23.39
CA PRO A 655 -9.86 14.02 -22.66
C PRO A 655 -11.07 13.93 -23.60
N ARG A 656 -12.08 13.18 -23.20
CA ARG A 656 -13.39 13.15 -23.90
C ARG A 656 -14.30 14.23 -23.33
N ARG A 657 -14.50 15.35 -24.08
CA ARG A 657 -15.25 16.53 -23.64
C ARG A 657 -16.44 16.90 -24.53
N ASP A 658 -16.80 16.08 -25.53
CA ASP A 658 -17.83 16.39 -26.50
C ASP A 658 -19.17 16.70 -25.83
N LEU A 659 -19.59 15.87 -24.87
CA LEU A 659 -20.82 16.08 -24.11
C LEU A 659 -20.76 17.36 -23.25
N HIS A 660 -19.62 17.67 -22.66
CA HIS A 660 -19.45 18.89 -21.87
C HIS A 660 -19.64 20.15 -22.73
N ALA A 661 -19.06 20.19 -23.93
CA ALA A 661 -19.24 21.30 -24.86
C ALA A 661 -20.71 21.46 -25.30
N ALA A 662 -21.41 20.34 -25.56
CA ALA A 662 -22.83 20.35 -25.91
C ALA A 662 -23.70 20.88 -24.76
N LEU A 663 -23.45 20.50 -23.52
CA LEU A 663 -24.14 20.98 -22.33
C LEU A 663 -23.91 22.49 -22.12
N GLN A 664 -22.69 22.95 -22.27
CA GLN A 664 -22.36 24.38 -22.18
C GLN A 664 -23.13 25.21 -23.24
N ALA A 665 -23.19 24.68 -24.47
CA ALA A 665 -23.98 25.34 -25.54
C ALA A 665 -25.48 25.39 -25.22
N ALA A 666 -25.99 24.44 -24.46
CA ALA A 666 -27.38 24.39 -23.99
C ALA A 666 -27.62 25.17 -22.65
N GLY A 667 -26.60 25.84 -22.12
CA GLY A 667 -26.70 26.58 -20.85
C GLY A 667 -26.73 25.71 -19.60
N ILE A 668 -26.40 24.43 -19.70
CA ILE A 668 -26.34 23.48 -18.57
C ILE A 668 -24.94 23.48 -18.00
N ASN A 669 -24.78 23.86 -16.73
CA ASN A 669 -23.50 23.83 -16.05
C ASN A 669 -23.16 22.36 -15.65
N ALA A 670 -22.03 21.86 -16.13
CA ALA A 670 -21.55 20.52 -15.85
C ALA A 670 -20.09 20.55 -15.36
N GLN A 671 -19.77 19.74 -14.35
CA GLN A 671 -18.43 19.66 -13.78
C GLN A 671 -17.66 18.49 -14.38
N LEU A 672 -16.45 18.75 -14.88
CA LEU A 672 -15.54 17.71 -15.40
C LEU A 672 -14.74 17.06 -14.25
N ILE A 673 -14.59 15.73 -14.29
CA ILE A 673 -13.74 14.98 -13.36
C ILE A 673 -12.94 13.89 -14.08
N GLY A 674 -11.85 13.44 -13.45
CA GLY A 674 -11.01 12.35 -13.93
C GLY A 674 -10.35 12.65 -15.27
N GLY A 675 -10.40 11.68 -16.19
CA GLY A 675 -9.79 11.80 -17.52
C GLY A 675 -10.46 12.83 -18.42
N ALA A 676 -11.74 13.09 -18.25
CA ALA A 676 -12.47 14.12 -18.98
C ALA A 676 -12.00 15.53 -18.59
N ASP A 677 -11.56 15.73 -17.37
CA ASP A 677 -10.94 16.97 -16.93
C ASP A 677 -9.49 17.07 -17.42
N VAL A 678 -8.61 16.15 -17.00
CA VAL A 678 -7.20 16.15 -17.39
C VAL A 678 -6.76 14.72 -17.71
N ALA A 679 -6.31 14.48 -18.94
CA ALA A 679 -5.80 13.16 -19.37
C ALA A 679 -4.32 12.93 -19.07
N ALA A 680 -3.52 14.00 -18.89
CA ALA A 680 -2.09 13.89 -18.63
C ALA A 680 -1.82 13.19 -17.30
N GLU A 681 -0.94 12.19 -17.31
CA GLU A 681 -0.55 11.39 -16.12
C GLU A 681 -1.77 10.88 -15.33
N LEU A 682 -2.83 10.51 -16.05
CA LEU A 682 -4.05 10.00 -15.42
C LEU A 682 -3.76 8.64 -14.80
N ASP A 683 -4.04 8.57 -13.48
CA ASP A 683 -4.10 7.33 -12.73
C ASP A 683 -5.41 7.21 -11.95
N ALA A 684 -5.71 6.01 -11.47
CA ALA A 684 -6.94 5.76 -10.69
C ALA A 684 -6.94 6.53 -9.36
N LYS A 685 -5.77 6.80 -8.77
CA LYS A 685 -5.61 7.59 -7.54
C LYS A 685 -6.22 8.98 -7.72
N ARG A 686 -5.80 9.71 -8.75
CA ARG A 686 -6.31 11.06 -9.04
C ARG A 686 -7.79 11.03 -9.42
N ALA A 687 -8.19 10.03 -10.20
CA ALA A 687 -9.58 9.90 -10.64
C ALA A 687 -10.55 9.69 -9.46
N ILE A 688 -10.23 8.76 -8.55
CA ILE A 688 -11.05 8.46 -7.36
C ILE A 688 -11.02 9.63 -6.36
N ASP A 689 -9.86 10.24 -6.12
CA ASP A 689 -9.74 11.40 -5.22
C ASP A 689 -10.58 12.59 -5.72
N GLN A 690 -10.48 12.93 -7.00
CA GLN A 690 -11.26 14.03 -7.59
C GLN A 690 -12.76 13.76 -7.55
N GLY A 691 -13.19 12.56 -7.92
CA GLY A 691 -14.60 12.17 -7.85
C GLY A 691 -15.17 12.26 -6.43
N SER A 692 -14.41 11.76 -5.45
CA SER A 692 -14.78 11.81 -4.04
C SER A 692 -14.86 13.25 -3.49
N ARG A 693 -13.91 14.11 -3.84
CA ARG A 693 -13.87 15.51 -3.38
C ARG A 693 -14.98 16.34 -4.00
N VAL A 694 -15.24 16.15 -5.29
CA VAL A 694 -16.36 16.83 -5.96
C VAL A 694 -17.68 16.44 -5.31
N ALA A 695 -17.92 15.13 -5.11
CA ALA A 695 -19.12 14.66 -4.45
C ALA A 695 -19.24 15.14 -2.99
N ALA A 696 -18.13 15.28 -2.26
CA ALA A 696 -18.13 15.81 -0.90
C ALA A 696 -18.52 17.32 -0.84
N ALA A 697 -18.33 18.04 -1.93
CA ALA A 697 -18.66 19.47 -2.04
C ALA A 697 -20.05 19.75 -2.65
N LEU A 698 -20.68 18.78 -3.35
CA LEU A 698 -22.04 18.91 -3.89
C LEU A 698 -23.09 19.10 -2.78
#